data_6772d0f6048d17e4e87398e25b8b6433
#
_entry.id   6772d0f6048d17e4e87398e25b8b6433
#
_cell.length_a   1.000
_cell.length_b   1.000
_cell.length_c   1.000
_cell.angle_alpha   90.00
_cell.angle_beta   90.00
_cell.angle_gamma   90.00
#
_symmetry.space_group_name_H-M   'P 1'
#
loop_
_entity.id
_entity.type
_entity.pdbx_description
1 polymer ?
#
loop_
_entity_poly.entity_id
_entity_poly.type
_entity_poly.pdbx_seq_one_letter_code
_entity_poly.pdbx_strand_id
1 'polypeptide(L)'
;DIQDRLVNLINVPDINLRSNLYTTEDFLDSLQVSKNYMADQNLYIRERIFDMWTGDWNKTNENWEWQSHTVNDSVIYTPIVIDRNHAFTKVDGVLFKQMLKMLSLDFICNYDSLILKDTKKINKLAFALDMAVAGRSDESVWIRQAQEIRRQMTDSLIDSAFTYLPEGVKHDEIELIKRKLKRRRLELEAVASQYYRLLQRTPVVAGTNQSDYFLIERQAPDRTVLRIYDPETGDCRLEQQFSGKETKELWLYGLAGNDTFEVKGNTRKDFPIYLISGEGENQYQLNHNRKIHVYDKDYKYDYQKIKYHKISFTPWGIYDSDKGISLGTFFTYTMYGFKRAPFTYQHRIGYNYLKGFMYAGIFPNYDGRRRLYLNASISSPRNFENFFGFGNNTAGYKEEKKNYNRVKLRTYMFNPSFEMDLRKEEVMTFFGSLDMYKAKRTDDRYIYTVYGEDHPIFRTNYFVGLGATYRITKQPYSWLPLLETEWTAGWKMNLKKPERNFPYAQGSLSWNVRFSDRFTWASLMKGTVLFDNDYEFYQAATIDLRGFRENRFIGKQSFYQYSDLRLDMGKLKNPFTPLKYGLFAGFDYGRVWFPGERSHSWHTSYGGGIWLTFLNKFTTKYSWFGSTDSFRFAFELGLGF
;
A
#
# COMPACT_ATOMS: atom_id res chain seq x y z
N ASP A 1 -2.78 40.86 0.00
CA ASP A 1 -2.08 40.59 -1.27
C ASP A 1 -2.44 39.19 -1.76
N ILE A 2 -3.56 39.11 -2.49
CA ILE A 2 -4.08 37.88 -3.11
C ILE A 2 -3.79 37.88 -4.62
N GLN A 3 -3.27 39.00 -5.17
CA GLN A 3 -3.18 39.26 -6.61
C GLN A 3 -2.37 38.22 -7.41
N ASP A 4 -1.48 37.45 -6.80
CA ASP A 4 -0.65 36.44 -7.48
C ASP A 4 -0.75 35.01 -6.89
N ARG A 5 -1.79 34.72 -6.13
CA ARG A 5 -1.95 33.40 -5.52
C ARG A 5 -3.19 32.70 -6.06
N LEU A 6 -3.02 31.50 -6.58
CA LEU A 6 -4.11 30.56 -6.79
C LEU A 6 -4.74 30.25 -5.42
N VAL A 7 -5.99 30.68 -5.19
CA VAL A 7 -6.77 30.37 -4.01
C VAL A 7 -7.85 29.37 -4.40
N ASN A 8 -8.08 28.41 -3.54
CA ASN A 8 -9.20 27.50 -3.68
C ASN A 8 -10.45 28.17 -3.11
N LEU A 9 -11.49 28.27 -3.91
CA LEU A 9 -12.82 28.66 -3.41
C LEU A 9 -13.49 27.42 -2.83
N ILE A 10 -13.71 27.45 -1.51
CA ILE A 10 -14.47 26.43 -0.79
C ILE A 10 -15.82 27.03 -0.48
N ASN A 11 -16.90 26.37 -0.88
CA ASN A 11 -18.24 26.75 -0.46
C ASN A 11 -18.43 26.27 0.99
N VAL A 12 -18.37 27.19 1.94
CA VAL A 12 -18.66 26.89 3.34
C VAL A 12 -20.13 27.23 3.57
N PRO A 13 -20.98 26.23 3.91
CA PRO A 13 -22.38 26.50 4.23
C PRO A 13 -22.51 27.54 5.35
N ASP A 14 -23.56 28.34 5.30
CA ASP A 14 -23.84 29.37 6.31
C ASP A 14 -23.88 28.75 7.72
N ILE A 15 -23.34 29.47 8.71
CA ILE A 15 -23.20 28.99 10.10
C ILE A 15 -24.53 28.53 10.69
N ASN A 16 -25.64 29.13 10.26
CA ASN A 16 -26.98 28.75 10.67
C ASN A 16 -27.48 27.40 10.11
N LEU A 17 -26.82 26.86 9.08
CA LEU A 17 -27.14 25.56 8.47
C LEU A 17 -26.32 24.41 9.04
N ARG A 18 -25.33 24.69 9.91
CA ARG A 18 -24.41 23.68 10.44
C ARG A 18 -25.03 22.71 11.46
N SER A 19 -26.18 22.99 11.99
CA SER A 19 -26.83 22.16 13.02
C SER A 19 -27.25 20.76 12.53
N ASN A 20 -27.32 20.55 11.20
CA ASN A 20 -27.78 19.30 10.59
C ASN A 20 -26.76 18.78 9.54
N LEU A 21 -25.47 19.10 9.69
CA LEU A 21 -24.41 18.61 8.83
C LEU A 21 -23.71 17.40 9.46
N TYR A 22 -23.48 16.40 8.65
CA TYR A 22 -22.84 15.14 9.02
C TYR A 22 -21.61 14.91 8.16
N THR A 23 -20.57 14.31 8.75
CA THR A 23 -19.47 13.76 7.99
C THR A 23 -19.95 12.55 7.18
N THR A 24 -19.18 12.14 6.18
CA THR A 24 -19.53 10.91 5.42
C THR A 24 -19.58 9.67 6.31
N GLU A 25 -18.75 9.60 7.34
CA GLU A 25 -18.70 8.47 8.27
C GLU A 25 -19.96 8.45 9.14
N ASP A 26 -20.31 9.58 9.78
CA ASP A 26 -21.53 9.68 10.59
C ASP A 26 -22.80 9.40 9.77
N PHE A 27 -22.85 9.89 8.53
CA PHE A 27 -23.94 9.63 7.60
C PHE A 27 -24.08 8.13 7.29
N LEU A 28 -22.98 7.47 6.92
CA LEU A 28 -23.00 6.03 6.58
C LEU A 28 -23.34 5.16 7.79
N ASP A 29 -22.87 5.53 8.98
CA ASP A 29 -23.25 4.87 10.22
C ASP A 29 -24.76 5.05 10.49
N SER A 30 -25.31 6.24 10.26
CA SER A 30 -26.75 6.50 10.38
C SER A 30 -27.58 5.61 9.47
N LEU A 31 -27.15 5.39 8.21
CA LEU A 31 -27.86 4.50 7.27
C LEU A 31 -27.94 3.04 7.75
N GLN A 32 -27.03 2.62 8.65
CA GLN A 32 -27.05 1.28 9.22
C GLN A 32 -27.97 1.17 10.43
N VAL A 33 -28.19 2.28 11.17
CA VAL A 33 -28.95 2.27 12.43
C VAL A 33 -30.43 2.02 12.20
N SER A 34 -31.02 2.66 11.19
CA SER A 34 -32.46 2.63 10.97
C SER A 34 -32.84 2.67 9.50
N LYS A 35 -33.89 1.96 9.23
CA LYS A 35 -34.55 1.86 7.92
C LYS A 35 -35.12 3.18 7.42
N ASN A 36 -35.37 4.13 8.33
CA ASN A 36 -35.91 5.45 8.01
C ASN A 36 -34.85 6.46 7.57
N TYR A 37 -33.59 6.08 7.60
CA TYR A 37 -32.48 6.92 7.14
C TYR A 37 -32.11 6.59 5.68
N MET A 38 -32.15 7.58 4.81
CA MET A 38 -31.94 7.42 3.37
C MET A 38 -31.02 8.48 2.80
N ALA A 39 -30.27 8.14 1.77
CA ALA A 39 -29.50 9.08 0.97
C ALA A 39 -30.35 9.64 -0.19
N ASP A 40 -30.19 10.92 -0.53
CA ASP A 40 -30.62 11.43 -1.84
C ASP A 40 -29.68 10.90 -2.93
N GLN A 41 -29.95 9.68 -3.39
CA GLN A 41 -29.14 9.00 -4.41
C GLN A 41 -29.19 9.73 -5.76
N ASN A 42 -30.29 10.39 -6.10
CA ASN A 42 -30.42 11.11 -7.36
C ASN A 42 -29.44 12.27 -7.42
N LEU A 43 -29.39 13.07 -6.37
CA LEU A 43 -28.47 14.20 -6.28
C LEU A 43 -27.03 13.69 -6.17
N TYR A 44 -26.75 12.67 -5.37
CA TYR A 44 -25.41 12.10 -5.26
C TYR A 44 -24.88 11.62 -6.63
N ILE A 45 -25.67 10.87 -7.37
CA ILE A 45 -25.31 10.40 -8.72
C ILE A 45 -25.08 11.58 -9.68
N ARG A 46 -25.90 12.63 -9.61
CA ARG A 46 -25.72 13.84 -10.40
C ARG A 46 -24.37 14.51 -10.12
N GLU A 47 -24.03 14.70 -8.86
CA GLU A 47 -22.76 15.27 -8.45
C GLU A 47 -21.57 14.41 -8.88
N ARG A 48 -21.68 13.09 -8.79
CA ARG A 48 -20.65 12.16 -9.27
C ARG A 48 -20.45 12.22 -10.80
N ILE A 49 -21.52 12.33 -11.57
CA ILE A 49 -21.44 12.52 -13.03
C ILE A 49 -20.82 13.87 -13.36
N PHE A 50 -21.14 14.90 -12.58
CA PHE A 50 -20.52 16.24 -12.73
C PHE A 50 -19.01 16.18 -12.45
N ASP A 51 -18.56 15.46 -11.41
CA ASP A 51 -17.14 15.25 -11.15
C ASP A 51 -16.45 14.53 -12.31
N MET A 52 -17.09 13.49 -12.88
CA MET A 52 -16.56 12.82 -14.06
C MET A 52 -16.47 13.77 -15.26
N TRP A 53 -17.45 14.64 -15.46
CA TRP A 53 -17.47 15.62 -16.53
C TRP A 53 -16.33 16.64 -16.41
N THR A 54 -16.12 17.19 -15.22
CA THR A 54 -15.05 18.17 -14.93
C THR A 54 -13.68 17.50 -14.76
N GLY A 55 -13.65 16.19 -14.61
CA GLY A 55 -12.41 15.42 -14.48
C GLY A 55 -11.83 15.42 -13.07
N ASP A 56 -12.63 15.66 -12.06
CA ASP A 56 -12.21 15.63 -10.67
C ASP A 56 -12.11 14.17 -10.16
N TRP A 57 -10.90 13.68 -10.13
CA TRP A 57 -10.57 12.31 -9.71
C TRP A 57 -10.37 12.14 -8.20
N ASN A 58 -10.22 13.24 -7.45
CA ASN A 58 -9.95 13.19 -6.01
C ASN A 58 -11.25 13.24 -5.20
N LYS A 59 -12.02 12.16 -5.22
CA LYS A 59 -13.25 12.02 -4.43
C LYS A 59 -13.09 10.94 -3.38
N THR A 60 -12.88 11.38 -2.15
CA THR A 60 -12.86 10.56 -0.92
C THR A 60 -13.97 11.02 0.00
N ASN A 61 -14.14 10.38 1.17
CA ASN A 61 -15.15 10.81 2.17
C ASN A 61 -14.98 12.26 2.59
N GLU A 62 -13.72 12.74 2.68
CA GLU A 62 -13.41 14.10 3.14
C GLU A 62 -13.88 15.21 2.18
N ASN A 63 -14.27 14.84 0.97
CA ASN A 63 -14.76 15.80 -0.03
C ASN A 63 -16.29 16.01 0.01
N TRP A 64 -16.95 15.41 0.99
CA TRP A 64 -18.41 15.46 1.15
C TRP A 64 -18.82 15.81 2.57
N GLU A 65 -19.89 16.61 2.69
CA GLU A 65 -20.73 16.77 3.86
C GLU A 65 -22.15 16.37 3.50
N TRP A 66 -22.94 16.02 4.51
CA TRP A 66 -24.31 15.52 4.31
C TRP A 66 -25.26 16.32 5.18
N GLN A 67 -26.27 16.92 4.56
CA GLN A 67 -27.30 17.65 5.26
C GLN A 67 -28.54 16.79 5.46
N SER A 68 -28.95 16.59 6.70
CA SER A 68 -30.18 15.86 6.99
C SER A 68 -31.39 16.76 6.98
N HIS A 69 -32.49 16.26 6.45
CA HIS A 69 -33.83 16.87 6.57
C HIS A 69 -34.89 15.77 6.71
N THR A 70 -35.93 16.06 7.47
CA THR A 70 -37.00 15.09 7.73
C THR A 70 -38.13 15.30 6.75
N VAL A 71 -38.56 14.24 6.10
CA VAL A 71 -39.75 14.20 5.21
C VAL A 71 -40.64 13.06 5.69
N ASN A 72 -41.81 13.40 6.20
CA ASN A 72 -42.68 12.47 6.94
C ASN A 72 -41.87 11.80 8.08
N ASP A 73 -41.85 10.45 8.15
CA ASP A 73 -41.14 9.69 9.18
C ASP A 73 -39.69 9.28 8.73
N SER A 74 -39.24 9.81 7.61
CA SER A 74 -37.91 9.48 7.07
C SER A 74 -36.93 10.65 7.14
N VAL A 75 -35.67 10.37 7.42
CA VAL A 75 -34.56 11.33 7.39
C VAL A 75 -33.79 11.13 6.10
N ILE A 76 -33.78 12.16 5.27
CA ILE A 76 -33.05 12.15 3.98
C ILE A 76 -31.77 12.94 4.13
N TYR A 77 -30.66 12.32 3.74
CA TYR A 77 -29.34 12.95 3.69
C TYR A 77 -29.01 13.41 2.28
N THR A 78 -28.89 14.71 2.13
CA THR A 78 -28.54 15.39 0.87
C THR A 78 -27.04 15.64 0.81
N PRO A 79 -26.34 15.18 -0.24
CA PRO A 79 -24.89 15.38 -0.37
C PRO A 79 -24.53 16.83 -0.69
N ILE A 80 -23.48 17.33 -0.04
CA ILE A 80 -22.86 18.62 -0.32
C ILE A 80 -21.39 18.36 -0.71
N VAL A 81 -21.01 18.78 -1.90
CA VAL A 81 -19.62 18.67 -2.36
C VAL A 81 -18.82 19.85 -1.80
N ILE A 82 -17.81 19.55 -0.99
CA ILE A 82 -16.95 20.58 -0.37
C ILE A 82 -15.83 21.02 -1.32
N ASP A 83 -15.27 20.10 -2.11
CA ASP A 83 -14.01 20.32 -2.84
C ASP A 83 -14.05 19.70 -4.24
N ARG A 84 -13.61 20.49 -5.24
CA ARG A 84 -13.34 20.11 -6.63
C ARG A 84 -11.99 20.62 -7.12
N ASN A 85 -11.01 20.69 -6.25
CA ASN A 85 -9.67 21.26 -6.52
C ASN A 85 -8.87 20.50 -7.59
N HIS A 86 -9.26 19.29 -7.93
CA HIS A 86 -8.58 18.44 -8.93
C HIS A 86 -9.32 18.38 -10.26
N ALA A 87 -10.37 19.22 -10.46
CA ALA A 87 -10.98 19.41 -11.76
C ALA A 87 -9.96 19.99 -12.76
N PHE A 88 -10.12 19.66 -14.04
CA PHE A 88 -9.27 20.15 -15.14
C PHE A 88 -7.76 19.83 -14.98
N THR A 89 -7.42 18.79 -14.24
CA THR A 89 -6.02 18.42 -13.96
C THR A 89 -5.21 18.22 -15.23
N LYS A 90 -4.06 18.87 -15.31
CA LYS A 90 -3.08 18.72 -16.38
C LYS A 90 -1.88 17.94 -15.87
N VAL A 91 -1.64 16.77 -16.47
CA VAL A 91 -0.51 15.90 -16.17
C VAL A 91 0.39 15.85 -17.38
N ASP A 92 1.42 16.67 -17.40
CA ASP A 92 2.38 16.74 -18.49
C ASP A 92 3.58 15.80 -18.26
N GLY A 93 4.21 15.38 -19.36
CA GLY A 93 5.42 14.58 -19.34
C GLY A 93 5.21 13.06 -19.48
N VAL A 94 5.93 12.46 -20.41
CA VAL A 94 5.85 11.02 -20.69
C VAL A 94 6.40 10.20 -19.51
N LEU A 95 7.52 10.63 -18.93
CA LEU A 95 8.15 9.96 -17.78
C LEU A 95 7.26 10.02 -16.55
N PHE A 96 6.60 11.15 -16.31
CA PHE A 96 5.70 11.31 -15.17
C PHE A 96 4.48 10.37 -15.26
N LYS A 97 3.88 10.25 -16.45
CA LYS A 97 2.77 9.30 -16.69
C LYS A 97 3.19 7.85 -16.45
N GLN A 98 4.40 7.46 -16.86
CA GLN A 98 4.92 6.11 -16.60
C GLN A 98 5.15 5.91 -15.10
N MET A 99 5.70 6.89 -14.40
CA MET A 99 5.90 6.85 -12.96
C MET A 99 4.58 6.70 -12.22
N LEU A 100 3.52 7.45 -12.57
CA LEU A 100 2.20 7.33 -11.96
C LEU A 100 1.63 5.90 -12.11
N LYS A 101 1.79 5.29 -13.29
CA LYS A 101 1.37 3.89 -13.51
C LYS A 101 2.15 2.93 -12.61
N MET A 102 3.47 3.10 -12.54
CA MET A 102 4.34 2.26 -11.69
C MET A 102 3.94 2.34 -10.21
N LEU A 103 3.55 3.51 -9.75
CA LEU A 103 3.13 3.78 -8.38
C LEU A 103 1.67 3.42 -8.09
N SER A 104 0.95 2.84 -9.06
CA SER A 104 -0.50 2.60 -8.98
C SER A 104 -1.33 3.87 -8.72
N LEU A 105 -0.83 5.02 -9.14
CA LEU A 105 -1.47 6.33 -9.12
C LEU A 105 -2.06 6.69 -10.48
N ASP A 106 -2.44 5.71 -11.27
CA ASP A 106 -3.01 5.83 -12.60
C ASP A 106 -4.39 6.50 -12.64
N PHE A 107 -4.99 6.73 -11.47
CA PHE A 107 -6.20 7.54 -11.31
C PHE A 107 -5.93 9.04 -11.47
N ILE A 108 -4.71 9.51 -11.31
CA ILE A 108 -4.30 10.87 -11.64
C ILE A 108 -4.22 10.98 -13.16
N CYS A 109 -5.32 11.37 -13.76
CA CYS A 109 -5.48 11.44 -15.20
C CYS A 109 -5.45 12.87 -15.71
N ASN A 110 -4.99 13.06 -16.95
CA ASN A 110 -5.20 14.31 -17.66
C ASN A 110 -6.67 14.57 -17.90
N TYR A 111 -7.05 15.84 -17.78
CA TYR A 111 -8.31 16.31 -18.30
C TYR A 111 -8.27 16.31 -19.84
N ASP A 112 -8.78 15.23 -20.45
CA ASP A 112 -8.79 15.01 -21.90
C ASP A 112 -10.19 15.18 -22.48
N SER A 113 -10.31 15.29 -23.80
CA SER A 113 -11.59 15.45 -24.50
C SER A 113 -12.51 14.23 -24.43
N LEU A 114 -11.96 13.05 -24.14
CA LEU A 114 -12.69 11.79 -24.06
C LEU A 114 -12.59 11.19 -22.65
N ILE A 115 -13.75 10.95 -22.03
CA ILE A 115 -13.81 10.40 -20.67
C ILE A 115 -13.85 8.86 -20.68
N LEU A 116 -14.54 8.29 -21.65
CA LEU A 116 -14.96 6.89 -21.65
C LEU A 116 -13.81 5.91 -21.40
N LYS A 117 -12.62 6.19 -21.97
CA LYS A 117 -11.41 5.38 -21.79
C LYS A 117 -10.85 5.39 -20.37
N ASP A 118 -11.15 6.42 -19.58
CA ASP A 118 -10.59 6.65 -18.25
C ASP A 118 -11.62 6.51 -17.12
N THR A 119 -12.87 6.16 -17.43
CA THR A 119 -13.98 6.04 -16.47
C THR A 119 -13.62 5.24 -15.23
N LYS A 120 -12.97 4.09 -15.41
CA LYS A 120 -12.53 3.25 -14.27
C LYS A 120 -11.45 3.91 -13.42
N LYS A 121 -10.54 4.66 -14.05
CA LYS A 121 -9.40 5.27 -13.34
C LYS A 121 -9.83 6.47 -12.53
N ILE A 122 -10.59 7.37 -13.15
CA ILE A 122 -11.04 8.62 -12.53
C ILE A 122 -11.92 8.38 -11.30
N ASN A 123 -12.66 7.26 -11.26
CA ASN A 123 -13.55 6.90 -10.16
C ASN A 123 -12.90 5.97 -9.13
N LYS A 124 -11.59 5.70 -9.22
CA LYS A 124 -10.91 4.70 -8.37
C LYS A 124 -10.96 5.03 -6.88
N LEU A 125 -10.84 6.30 -6.50
CA LEU A 125 -10.89 6.73 -5.11
C LEU A 125 -12.32 6.78 -4.55
N ALA A 126 -13.28 7.16 -5.39
CA ALA A 126 -14.70 7.24 -5.03
C ALA A 126 -15.41 5.89 -5.00
N PHE A 127 -14.86 4.85 -5.66
CA PHE A 127 -15.54 3.59 -5.94
C PHE A 127 -16.21 2.96 -4.71
N ALA A 128 -15.56 2.99 -3.55
CA ALA A 128 -16.10 2.39 -2.33
C ALA A 128 -17.32 3.17 -1.80
N LEU A 129 -17.24 4.51 -1.81
CA LEU A 129 -18.36 5.36 -1.40
C LEU A 129 -19.50 5.29 -2.41
N ASP A 130 -19.18 5.30 -3.73
CA ASP A 130 -20.18 5.15 -4.79
C ASP A 130 -20.93 3.81 -4.68
N MET A 131 -20.23 2.74 -4.30
CA MET A 131 -20.84 1.43 -4.03
C MET A 131 -21.81 1.50 -2.83
N ALA A 132 -21.38 2.13 -1.74
CA ALA A 132 -22.17 2.21 -0.51
C ALA A 132 -23.43 3.06 -0.68
N VAL A 133 -23.33 4.19 -1.41
CA VAL A 133 -24.44 5.17 -1.55
C VAL A 133 -25.30 4.90 -2.78
N ALA A 134 -24.66 4.68 -3.94
CA ALA A 134 -25.32 4.60 -5.24
C ALA A 134 -25.32 3.20 -5.87
N GLY A 135 -24.69 2.22 -5.24
CA GLY A 135 -24.64 0.84 -5.76
C GLY A 135 -25.99 0.13 -5.83
N ARG A 136 -26.99 0.68 -5.14
CA ARG A 136 -28.38 0.17 -5.11
C ARG A 136 -29.29 0.80 -6.18
N SER A 137 -28.83 1.83 -6.88
CA SER A 137 -29.59 2.53 -7.92
C SER A 137 -29.60 1.74 -9.23
N ASP A 138 -30.64 1.93 -10.05
CA ASP A 138 -30.73 1.35 -11.38
C ASP A 138 -29.94 2.13 -12.43
N GLU A 139 -29.56 1.47 -13.55
CA GLU A 139 -28.87 2.12 -14.69
C GLU A 139 -29.64 3.33 -15.21
N SER A 140 -30.99 3.24 -15.24
CA SER A 140 -31.88 4.31 -15.70
C SER A 140 -31.71 5.60 -14.88
N VAL A 141 -31.41 5.50 -13.58
CA VAL A 141 -31.13 6.67 -12.74
C VAL A 141 -29.86 7.37 -13.17
N TRP A 142 -28.79 6.61 -13.37
CA TRP A 142 -27.51 7.13 -13.85
C TRP A 142 -27.62 7.82 -15.20
N ILE A 143 -28.32 7.18 -16.15
CA ILE A 143 -28.57 7.76 -17.48
C ILE A 143 -29.40 9.03 -17.39
N ARG A 144 -30.47 9.03 -16.61
CA ARG A 144 -31.33 10.21 -16.42
C ARG A 144 -30.58 11.40 -15.82
N GLN A 145 -29.71 11.17 -14.84
CA GLN A 145 -28.90 12.26 -14.25
C GLN A 145 -27.85 12.79 -15.25
N ALA A 146 -27.31 11.92 -16.09
CA ALA A 146 -26.39 12.33 -17.17
C ALA A 146 -27.12 13.19 -18.23
N GLN A 147 -28.32 12.80 -18.59
CA GLN A 147 -29.18 13.57 -19.53
C GLN A 147 -29.54 14.93 -18.96
N GLU A 148 -29.81 15.02 -17.67
CA GLU A 148 -30.14 16.29 -17.00
C GLU A 148 -28.95 17.25 -17.03
N ILE A 149 -27.74 16.79 -16.71
CA ILE A 149 -26.52 17.61 -16.83
C ILE A 149 -26.32 18.04 -18.30
N ARG A 150 -26.46 17.10 -19.26
CA ARG A 150 -26.31 17.41 -20.68
C ARG A 150 -27.31 18.48 -21.16
N ARG A 151 -28.52 18.45 -20.66
CA ARG A 151 -29.58 19.42 -20.98
C ARG A 151 -29.32 20.79 -20.39
N GLN A 152 -28.90 20.85 -19.12
CA GLN A 152 -28.67 22.10 -18.39
C GLN A 152 -27.39 22.82 -18.81
N MET A 153 -26.31 22.05 -19.01
CA MET A 153 -24.97 22.58 -19.31
C MET A 153 -24.84 22.90 -20.80
N THR A 154 -25.58 23.89 -21.28
CA THR A 154 -25.53 24.35 -22.68
C THR A 154 -24.18 24.96 -23.05
N ASP A 155 -23.87 25.10 -24.34
CA ASP A 155 -22.64 25.74 -24.81
C ASP A 155 -22.55 27.19 -24.35
N SER A 156 -23.68 27.90 -24.36
CA SER A 156 -23.77 29.28 -23.87
C SER A 156 -23.47 29.37 -22.37
N LEU A 157 -24.00 28.46 -21.57
CA LEU A 157 -23.75 28.42 -20.12
C LEU A 157 -22.27 28.12 -19.83
N ILE A 158 -21.67 27.16 -20.56
CA ILE A 158 -20.25 26.85 -20.44
C ILE A 158 -19.42 28.10 -20.79
N ASP A 159 -19.72 28.79 -21.88
CA ASP A 159 -18.97 30.00 -22.29
C ASP A 159 -19.13 31.12 -21.26
N SER A 160 -20.33 31.36 -20.75
CA SER A 160 -20.57 32.41 -19.75
C SER A 160 -19.93 32.14 -18.40
N ALA A 161 -19.84 30.87 -17.97
CA ALA A 161 -19.23 30.52 -16.68
C ALA A 161 -17.73 30.93 -16.60
N PHE A 162 -17.03 30.94 -17.72
CA PHE A 162 -15.63 31.31 -17.76
C PHE A 162 -15.39 32.85 -17.89
N THR A 163 -16.43 33.64 -18.04
CA THR A 163 -16.29 35.11 -18.05
C THR A 163 -16.01 35.69 -16.67
N TYR A 164 -16.29 34.92 -15.60
CA TYR A 164 -16.02 35.33 -14.21
C TYR A 164 -14.59 35.06 -13.75
N LEU A 165 -13.73 34.50 -14.61
CA LEU A 165 -12.31 34.24 -14.25
C LEU A 165 -11.52 35.53 -14.15
N PRO A 166 -10.52 35.64 -13.24
CA PRO A 166 -9.62 36.77 -13.15
C PRO A 166 -8.83 36.98 -14.46
N GLU A 167 -8.52 38.27 -14.77
CA GLU A 167 -7.80 38.66 -16.01
C GLU A 167 -6.42 38.00 -16.20
N GLY A 168 -5.79 37.48 -15.13
CA GLY A 168 -4.48 36.81 -15.19
C GLY A 168 -4.47 35.39 -15.73
N VAL A 169 -5.64 34.77 -16.01
CA VAL A 169 -5.72 33.38 -16.50
C VAL A 169 -5.48 33.35 -18.02
N LYS A 170 -4.63 32.44 -18.49
CA LYS A 170 -4.27 32.30 -19.90
C LYS A 170 -5.48 31.95 -20.76
N HIS A 171 -5.78 32.81 -21.71
CA HIS A 171 -6.94 32.69 -22.62
C HIS A 171 -6.95 31.36 -23.40
N ASP A 172 -5.82 30.93 -23.92
CA ASP A 172 -5.71 29.69 -24.70
C ASP A 172 -6.04 28.43 -23.88
N GLU A 173 -5.69 28.42 -22.59
CA GLU A 173 -6.03 27.28 -21.70
C GLU A 173 -7.53 27.25 -21.38
N ILE A 174 -8.15 28.41 -21.22
CA ILE A 174 -9.60 28.55 -21.03
C ILE A 174 -10.35 27.99 -22.24
N GLU A 175 -10.00 28.43 -23.45
CA GLU A 175 -10.64 27.96 -24.68
C GLU A 175 -10.44 26.43 -24.90
N LEU A 176 -9.29 25.90 -24.50
CA LEU A 176 -9.05 24.47 -24.54
C LEU A 176 -9.96 23.72 -23.57
N ILE A 177 -10.14 24.23 -22.34
CA ILE A 177 -11.02 23.62 -21.32
C ILE A 177 -12.47 23.67 -21.80
N LYS A 178 -12.95 24.81 -22.31
CA LYS A 178 -14.32 24.94 -22.85
C LYS A 178 -14.60 23.91 -23.95
N ARG A 179 -13.69 23.78 -24.91
CA ARG A 179 -13.82 22.78 -26.01
C ARG A 179 -13.89 21.36 -25.45
N LYS A 180 -13.07 21.05 -24.47
CA LYS A 180 -13.09 19.73 -23.81
C LYS A 180 -14.39 19.51 -23.05
N LEU A 181 -14.89 20.47 -22.28
CA LEU A 181 -16.16 20.38 -21.58
C LEU A 181 -17.32 20.10 -22.55
N LYS A 182 -17.43 20.89 -23.64
CA LYS A 182 -18.45 20.69 -24.67
C LYS A 182 -18.37 19.29 -25.29
N ARG A 183 -17.18 18.78 -25.58
CA ARG A 183 -16.98 17.44 -26.12
C ARG A 183 -17.34 16.34 -25.12
N ARG A 184 -16.86 16.44 -23.86
CA ARG A 184 -17.10 15.47 -22.79
C ARG A 184 -18.59 15.33 -22.47
N ARG A 185 -19.33 16.44 -22.53
CA ARG A 185 -20.79 16.48 -22.32
C ARG A 185 -21.53 15.48 -23.22
N LEU A 186 -21.05 15.25 -24.43
CA LEU A 186 -21.68 14.32 -25.37
C LEU A 186 -21.51 12.85 -24.99
N GLU A 187 -20.56 12.53 -24.14
CA GLU A 187 -20.25 11.16 -23.71
C GLU A 187 -20.88 10.79 -22.35
N LEU A 188 -21.55 11.74 -21.65
CA LEU A 188 -21.97 11.55 -20.26
C LEU A 188 -22.88 10.35 -20.06
N GLU A 189 -23.83 10.10 -20.95
CA GLU A 189 -24.74 8.94 -20.86
C GLU A 189 -23.97 7.62 -20.97
N ALA A 190 -23.03 7.54 -21.93
CA ALA A 190 -22.19 6.36 -22.10
C ALA A 190 -21.25 6.13 -20.91
N VAL A 191 -20.71 7.21 -20.36
CA VAL A 191 -19.85 7.19 -19.15
C VAL A 191 -20.64 6.72 -17.95
N ALA A 192 -21.85 7.25 -17.73
CA ALA A 192 -22.74 6.86 -16.64
C ALA A 192 -23.10 5.38 -16.70
N SER A 193 -23.52 4.90 -17.88
CA SER A 193 -23.81 3.49 -18.13
C SER A 193 -22.58 2.59 -17.89
N GLN A 194 -21.42 2.98 -18.43
CA GLN A 194 -20.18 2.21 -18.23
C GLN A 194 -19.77 2.15 -16.74
N TYR A 195 -19.92 3.25 -16.00
CA TYR A 195 -19.57 3.28 -14.58
C TYR A 195 -20.55 2.48 -13.73
N TYR A 196 -21.84 2.58 -14.00
CA TYR A 196 -22.87 1.71 -13.40
C TYR A 196 -22.51 0.23 -13.54
N ARG A 197 -22.16 -0.22 -14.76
CA ARG A 197 -21.76 -1.62 -14.99
C ARG A 197 -20.52 -2.03 -14.24
N LEU A 198 -19.57 -1.09 -13.97
CA LEU A 198 -18.42 -1.36 -13.11
C LEU A 198 -18.83 -1.57 -11.66
N LEU A 199 -19.82 -0.82 -11.15
CA LEU A 199 -20.39 -1.01 -9.81
C LEU A 199 -21.14 -2.35 -9.72
N GLN A 200 -21.92 -2.69 -10.74
CA GLN A 200 -22.73 -3.93 -10.78
C GLN A 200 -21.92 -5.21 -11.04
N ARG A 201 -20.62 -5.10 -11.26
CA ARG A 201 -19.79 -6.30 -11.48
C ARG A 201 -19.65 -7.16 -10.23
N THR A 202 -19.54 -6.55 -9.08
CA THR A 202 -19.45 -7.18 -7.76
C THR A 202 -20.15 -6.30 -6.74
N PRO A 203 -21.47 -6.23 -6.78
CA PRO A 203 -22.24 -5.37 -5.90
C PRO A 203 -22.16 -5.86 -4.46
N VAL A 204 -22.22 -4.88 -3.55
CA VAL A 204 -22.31 -5.11 -2.12
C VAL A 204 -23.55 -4.39 -1.61
N VAL A 205 -24.43 -5.14 -0.98
CA VAL A 205 -25.67 -4.62 -0.41
C VAL A 205 -25.67 -4.94 1.09
N ALA A 206 -25.83 -3.91 1.90
CA ALA A 206 -25.98 -4.05 3.34
C ALA A 206 -27.44 -3.80 3.75
N GLY A 207 -27.95 -4.56 4.70
CA GLY A 207 -29.18 -4.30 5.42
C GLY A 207 -28.99 -3.20 6.46
N THR A 208 -29.70 -3.34 7.57
CA THR A 208 -29.64 -2.43 8.72
C THR A 208 -29.27 -3.19 10.00
N ASN A 209 -29.11 -2.47 11.12
CA ASN A 209 -28.97 -3.10 12.43
C ASN A 209 -30.31 -3.57 13.03
N GLN A 210 -31.40 -3.44 12.27
CA GLN A 210 -32.72 -3.99 12.59
C GLN A 210 -32.94 -5.27 11.78
N SER A 211 -33.95 -6.07 12.14
CA SER A 211 -34.27 -7.29 11.39
C SER A 211 -34.71 -6.96 9.97
N ASP A 212 -34.10 -7.61 9.00
CA ASP A 212 -34.38 -7.46 7.57
C ASP A 212 -34.76 -8.82 6.94
N TYR A 213 -35.65 -8.80 5.93
CA TYR A 213 -35.99 -9.98 5.15
C TYR A 213 -35.43 -9.86 3.73
N PHE A 214 -34.41 -10.65 3.42
CA PHE A 214 -33.76 -10.70 2.12
C PHE A 214 -34.37 -11.80 1.27
N LEU A 215 -35.13 -11.44 0.22
CA LEU A 215 -35.65 -12.36 -0.77
C LEU A 215 -34.82 -12.29 -2.04
N ILE A 216 -34.18 -13.40 -2.41
CA ILE A 216 -33.35 -13.53 -3.61
C ILE A 216 -34.05 -14.49 -4.57
N GLU A 217 -34.58 -13.97 -5.68
CA GLU A 217 -35.25 -14.77 -6.69
C GLU A 217 -34.41 -14.91 -7.95
N ARG A 218 -34.04 -16.14 -8.28
CA ARG A 218 -33.33 -16.46 -9.51
C ARG A 218 -34.33 -16.84 -10.61
N GLN A 219 -34.33 -16.05 -11.65
CA GLN A 219 -35.27 -16.14 -12.78
C GLN A 219 -34.50 -16.47 -14.06
N ALA A 220 -35.02 -17.44 -14.83
CA ALA A 220 -34.41 -17.79 -16.12
C ALA A 220 -34.49 -16.62 -17.13
N PRO A 221 -33.54 -16.46 -18.03
CA PRO A 221 -32.36 -17.30 -18.23
C PRO A 221 -31.11 -16.88 -17.41
N ASP A 222 -31.01 -15.61 -16.92
CA ASP A 222 -29.82 -15.06 -16.32
C ASP A 222 -30.09 -13.90 -15.35
N ARG A 223 -31.35 -13.73 -14.90
CA ARG A 223 -31.79 -12.65 -14.01
C ARG A 223 -31.85 -13.12 -12.56
N THR A 224 -31.34 -12.30 -11.65
CA THR A 224 -31.51 -12.45 -10.20
C THR A 224 -32.13 -11.15 -9.66
N VAL A 225 -33.19 -11.25 -8.90
CA VAL A 225 -33.86 -10.14 -8.25
C VAL A 225 -33.63 -10.25 -6.75
N LEU A 226 -33.09 -9.21 -6.15
CA LEU A 226 -32.97 -9.05 -4.69
C LEU A 226 -34.06 -8.08 -4.25
N ARG A 227 -34.86 -8.48 -3.24
CA ARG A 227 -35.71 -7.59 -2.51
C ARG A 227 -35.37 -7.63 -1.02
N ILE A 228 -35.39 -6.48 -0.38
CA ILE A 228 -35.24 -6.37 1.06
C ILE A 228 -36.54 -5.78 1.60
N TYR A 229 -37.17 -6.53 2.48
CA TYR A 229 -38.40 -6.13 3.12
C TYR A 229 -38.17 -5.82 4.60
N ASP A 230 -38.98 -4.96 5.13
CA ASP A 230 -39.21 -4.81 6.55
C ASP A 230 -40.11 -5.98 7.03
N PRO A 231 -39.66 -6.87 7.89
CA PRO A 231 -40.48 -8.00 8.34
C PRO A 231 -41.64 -7.57 9.22
N GLU A 232 -41.63 -6.37 9.84
CA GLU A 232 -42.70 -5.85 10.70
C GLU A 232 -43.84 -5.21 9.90
N THR A 233 -43.50 -4.41 8.88
CA THR A 233 -44.48 -3.69 8.07
C THR A 233 -44.83 -4.40 6.76
N GLY A 234 -43.96 -5.26 6.28
CA GLY A 234 -44.05 -5.91 4.96
C GLY A 234 -43.62 -5.00 3.79
N ASP A 235 -43.12 -3.79 4.06
CA ASP A 235 -42.77 -2.82 3.06
C ASP A 235 -41.47 -3.26 2.31
N CYS A 236 -41.54 -3.22 0.98
CA CYS A 236 -40.32 -3.45 0.14
C CYS A 236 -39.50 -2.17 0.09
N ARG A 237 -38.30 -2.23 0.66
CA ARG A 237 -37.36 -1.09 0.77
C ARG A 237 -36.37 -1.02 -0.34
N LEU A 238 -36.01 -2.17 -0.88
CA LEU A 238 -35.06 -2.30 -1.99
C LEU A 238 -35.55 -3.38 -2.94
N GLU A 239 -35.63 -3.04 -4.20
CA GLU A 239 -35.68 -4.00 -5.29
C GLU A 239 -34.55 -3.71 -6.26
N GLN A 240 -33.66 -4.70 -6.50
CA GLN A 240 -32.53 -4.57 -7.40
C GLN A 240 -32.40 -5.82 -8.27
N GLN A 241 -32.03 -5.62 -9.54
CA GLN A 241 -31.90 -6.68 -10.51
C GLN A 241 -30.44 -6.85 -10.94
N PHE A 242 -30.00 -8.10 -11.02
CA PHE A 242 -28.66 -8.47 -11.46
C PHE A 242 -28.72 -9.41 -12.64
N SER A 243 -27.77 -9.26 -13.59
CA SER A 243 -27.60 -10.15 -14.72
C SER A 243 -26.38 -11.03 -14.51
N GLY A 244 -26.55 -12.35 -14.68
CA GLY A 244 -25.44 -13.30 -14.61
C GLY A 244 -24.40 -13.15 -15.75
N LYS A 245 -24.63 -12.26 -16.73
CA LYS A 245 -23.64 -11.88 -17.74
C LYS A 245 -22.68 -10.80 -17.22
N GLU A 246 -23.16 -9.90 -16.38
CA GLU A 246 -22.45 -8.71 -15.91
C GLU A 246 -21.92 -8.89 -14.48
N THR A 247 -22.75 -9.47 -13.59
CA THR A 247 -22.43 -9.69 -12.18
C THR A 247 -21.59 -10.96 -12.02
N LYS A 248 -20.47 -10.82 -11.35
CA LYS A 248 -19.55 -11.93 -11.02
C LYS A 248 -19.85 -12.58 -9.69
N GLU A 249 -20.24 -11.79 -8.71
CA GLU A 249 -20.58 -12.21 -7.35
C GLU A 249 -21.37 -11.09 -6.66
N LEU A 250 -22.19 -11.44 -5.67
CA LEU A 250 -22.97 -10.52 -4.85
C LEU A 250 -22.67 -10.78 -3.38
N TRP A 251 -22.40 -9.72 -2.63
CA TRP A 251 -22.20 -9.75 -1.19
C TRP A 251 -23.40 -9.10 -0.50
N LEU A 252 -24.06 -9.84 0.39
CA LEU A 252 -25.19 -9.37 1.19
C LEU A 252 -24.79 -9.39 2.67
N TYR A 253 -24.83 -8.21 3.30
CA TYR A 253 -24.57 -8.04 4.73
C TYR A 253 -25.90 -7.84 5.45
N GLY A 254 -26.20 -8.69 6.44
CA GLY A 254 -27.31 -8.48 7.37
C GLY A 254 -27.02 -7.34 8.34
N LEU A 255 -25.81 -7.26 8.85
CA LEU A 255 -25.27 -6.38 9.89
C LEU A 255 -25.65 -6.87 11.29
N ALA A 256 -26.75 -6.39 11.86
CA ALA A 256 -27.29 -6.86 13.14
C ALA A 256 -28.80 -7.03 13.03
N GLY A 257 -29.40 -7.65 14.04
CA GLY A 257 -30.81 -8.01 14.01
C GLY A 257 -31.01 -9.48 13.69
N ASN A 258 -32.27 -9.93 13.72
CA ASN A 258 -32.64 -11.29 13.38
C ASN A 258 -33.10 -11.33 11.92
N ASP A 259 -32.16 -11.56 11.03
CA ASP A 259 -32.41 -11.49 9.58
C ASP A 259 -32.92 -12.81 9.04
N THR A 260 -33.71 -12.72 7.97
CA THR A 260 -34.16 -13.88 7.20
C THR A 260 -33.65 -13.77 5.78
N PHE A 261 -32.92 -14.81 5.34
CA PHE A 261 -32.43 -14.94 3.96
C PHE A 261 -33.18 -16.06 3.24
N GLU A 262 -33.96 -15.72 2.25
CA GLU A 262 -34.67 -16.67 1.43
C GLU A 262 -34.17 -16.62 -0.03
N VAL A 263 -33.81 -17.80 -0.60
CA VAL A 263 -33.36 -17.93 -1.97
C VAL A 263 -34.29 -18.85 -2.74
N LYS A 264 -34.93 -18.33 -3.79
CA LYS A 264 -35.87 -19.05 -4.67
C LYS A 264 -35.35 -19.15 -6.10
N GLY A 265 -35.79 -20.20 -6.76
CA GLY A 265 -35.55 -20.41 -8.18
C GLY A 265 -34.11 -20.76 -8.55
N ASN A 266 -33.87 -20.95 -9.85
CA ASN A 266 -32.59 -21.28 -10.45
C ASN A 266 -32.43 -20.58 -11.79
N THR A 267 -31.20 -20.23 -12.15
CA THR A 267 -30.89 -19.71 -13.48
C THR A 267 -29.78 -20.55 -14.14
N ARG A 268 -29.62 -20.42 -15.45
CA ARG A 268 -28.52 -21.09 -16.17
C ARG A 268 -27.19 -20.42 -15.98
N LYS A 269 -27.16 -19.11 -15.63
CA LYS A 269 -25.96 -18.28 -15.45
C LYS A 269 -25.92 -17.71 -14.05
N ASP A 270 -25.83 -18.61 -13.08
CA ASP A 270 -25.69 -18.23 -11.67
C ASP A 270 -24.31 -17.67 -11.39
N PHE A 271 -24.27 -16.68 -10.53
CA PHE A 271 -23.07 -16.17 -9.88
C PHE A 271 -23.10 -16.48 -8.36
N PRO A 272 -21.94 -16.54 -7.69
CA PRO A 272 -21.88 -16.73 -6.25
C PRO A 272 -22.56 -15.60 -5.49
N ILE A 273 -23.33 -15.94 -4.46
CA ILE A 273 -23.91 -15.00 -3.51
C ILE A 273 -23.36 -15.35 -2.13
N TYR A 274 -22.81 -14.36 -1.46
CA TYR A 274 -22.25 -14.46 -0.13
C TYR A 274 -23.20 -13.78 0.86
N LEU A 275 -23.84 -14.59 1.70
CA LEU A 275 -24.71 -14.14 2.80
C LEU A 275 -23.84 -13.97 4.03
N ILE A 276 -23.66 -12.73 4.49
CA ILE A 276 -22.82 -12.34 5.62
C ILE A 276 -23.77 -11.79 6.66
N SER A 277 -24.31 -12.65 7.50
CA SER A 277 -25.47 -12.35 8.34
C SER A 277 -25.15 -11.38 9.47
N GLY A 278 -23.92 -11.40 10.01
CA GLY A 278 -23.58 -10.53 11.14
C GLY A 278 -24.12 -11.04 12.48
N GLU A 279 -24.47 -10.11 13.38
CA GLU A 279 -24.95 -10.42 14.73
C GLU A 279 -26.46 -10.72 14.71
N GLY A 280 -26.92 -11.62 15.58
CA GLY A 280 -28.34 -11.97 15.78
C GLY A 280 -28.66 -13.43 15.46
N GLU A 281 -29.91 -13.82 15.67
CA GLU A 281 -30.43 -15.15 15.35
C GLU A 281 -31.00 -15.16 13.93
N ASN A 282 -30.12 -15.50 12.95
CA ASN A 282 -30.45 -15.40 11.54
C ASN A 282 -31.07 -16.69 11.00
N GLN A 283 -32.02 -16.56 10.09
CA GLN A 283 -32.74 -17.69 9.47
C GLN A 283 -32.41 -17.80 7.98
N TYR A 284 -32.28 -19.05 7.50
CA TYR A 284 -31.90 -19.35 6.13
C TYR A 284 -32.88 -20.31 5.48
N GLN A 285 -33.56 -19.88 4.44
CA GLN A 285 -34.43 -20.69 3.60
C GLN A 285 -33.79 -20.81 2.21
N LEU A 286 -32.85 -21.74 2.10
CA LEU A 286 -32.01 -21.88 0.92
C LEU A 286 -32.46 -23.11 0.11
N ASN A 287 -32.92 -22.92 -1.10
CA ASN A 287 -33.04 -24.01 -2.07
C ASN A 287 -31.63 -24.56 -2.36
N HIS A 288 -31.49 -25.86 -2.64
CA HIS A 288 -30.21 -26.54 -2.86
C HIS A 288 -29.41 -25.90 -4.00
N ASN A 289 -28.80 -24.76 -3.75
CA ASN A 289 -28.06 -23.98 -4.72
C ASN A 289 -26.57 -23.94 -4.35
N ARG A 290 -25.73 -24.54 -5.18
CA ARG A 290 -24.28 -24.69 -4.96
C ARG A 290 -23.50 -23.39 -4.91
N LYS A 291 -24.08 -22.26 -5.33
CA LYS A 291 -23.43 -20.95 -5.38
C LYS A 291 -23.91 -19.98 -4.29
N ILE A 292 -24.63 -20.48 -3.29
CA ILE A 292 -24.97 -19.70 -2.10
C ILE A 292 -23.98 -20.09 -0.99
N HIS A 293 -23.31 -19.09 -0.43
CA HIS A 293 -22.31 -19.25 0.60
C HIS A 293 -22.76 -18.47 1.84
N VAL A 294 -23.05 -19.20 2.92
CA VAL A 294 -23.45 -18.60 4.21
C VAL A 294 -22.22 -18.41 5.08
N TYR A 295 -22.11 -17.23 5.64
CA TYR A 295 -21.09 -16.82 6.61
C TYR A 295 -21.77 -16.23 7.85
N ASP A 296 -22.12 -17.13 8.75
CA ASP A 296 -22.79 -16.82 10.01
C ASP A 296 -21.76 -16.48 11.09
N LYS A 297 -21.07 -15.36 10.88
CA LYS A 297 -20.06 -14.78 11.78
C LYS A 297 -20.07 -13.30 11.64
N ASP A 298 -19.74 -12.59 12.71
CA ASP A 298 -19.53 -11.14 12.69
C ASP A 298 -18.30 -10.77 11.84
N TYR A 299 -18.53 -10.66 10.53
CA TYR A 299 -17.58 -10.02 9.62
C TYR A 299 -17.95 -8.55 9.49
N LYS A 300 -17.20 -7.68 10.15
CA LYS A 300 -17.44 -6.26 10.17
C LYS A 300 -17.56 -5.69 8.75
N TYR A 301 -18.72 -5.10 8.46
CA TYR A 301 -18.92 -4.30 7.26
C TYR A 301 -18.05 -3.03 7.34
N ASP A 302 -17.22 -2.84 6.33
CA ASP A 302 -16.41 -1.63 6.17
C ASP A 302 -16.43 -1.26 4.68
N TYR A 303 -17.23 -0.27 4.32
CA TYR A 303 -17.40 0.12 2.92
C TYR A 303 -16.09 0.53 2.24
N GLN A 304 -15.11 1.06 2.98
CA GLN A 304 -13.81 1.48 2.43
C GLN A 304 -12.93 0.28 2.04
N LYS A 305 -13.15 -0.86 2.66
CA LYS A 305 -12.35 -2.09 2.45
C LYS A 305 -12.94 -3.02 1.39
N ILE A 306 -14.02 -2.63 0.73
CA ILE A 306 -14.59 -3.42 -0.37
C ILE A 306 -13.66 -3.38 -1.58
N LYS A 307 -12.79 -4.38 -1.64
CA LYS A 307 -11.85 -4.60 -2.73
C LYS A 307 -11.81 -6.09 -3.05
N TYR A 308 -11.67 -6.45 -4.33
CA TYR A 308 -11.68 -7.85 -4.77
C TYR A 308 -10.27 -8.39 -4.95
N HIS A 309 -9.56 -7.91 -5.93
CA HIS A 309 -8.15 -8.25 -6.14
C HIS A 309 -7.39 -7.07 -6.75
N LYS A 310 -6.10 -7.04 -6.52
CA LYS A 310 -5.20 -6.07 -7.12
C LYS A 310 -3.96 -6.76 -7.64
N ILE A 311 -3.61 -6.43 -8.88
CA ILE A 311 -2.33 -6.80 -9.47
C ILE A 311 -1.50 -5.53 -9.57
N SER A 312 -0.27 -5.57 -9.09
CA SER A 312 0.67 -4.46 -9.23
C SER A 312 2.03 -4.95 -9.69
N PHE A 313 2.65 -4.15 -10.52
CA PHE A 313 4.01 -4.33 -10.99
C PHE A 313 4.85 -3.18 -10.45
N THR A 314 5.95 -3.50 -9.76
CA THR A 314 6.82 -2.51 -9.14
C THR A 314 8.25 -2.75 -9.61
N PRO A 315 8.81 -1.91 -10.49
CA PRO A 315 10.22 -1.96 -10.78
C PRO A 315 11.02 -1.49 -9.56
N TRP A 316 12.19 -2.02 -9.43
CA TRP A 316 13.11 -1.72 -8.36
C TRP A 316 14.54 -1.60 -8.89
N GLY A 317 15.26 -0.61 -8.43
CA GLY A 317 16.65 -0.40 -8.83
C GLY A 317 17.45 0.25 -7.70
N ILE A 318 18.64 -0.25 -7.51
CA ILE A 318 19.62 0.28 -6.56
C ILE A 318 20.95 0.37 -7.29
N TYR A 319 21.71 1.41 -7.00
CA TYR A 319 23.11 1.49 -7.32
C TYR A 319 23.92 1.46 -6.03
N ASP A 320 24.87 0.56 -5.98
CA ASP A 320 25.89 0.48 -4.94
C ASP A 320 27.28 0.47 -5.59
N SER A 321 28.21 1.21 -5.01
CA SER A 321 29.57 1.32 -5.56
C SER A 321 30.35 0.00 -5.54
N ASP A 322 29.89 -0.98 -4.76
CA ASP A 322 30.50 -2.30 -4.65
C ASP A 322 29.90 -3.31 -5.64
N LYS A 323 28.57 -3.36 -5.70
CA LYS A 323 27.82 -4.31 -6.52
C LYS A 323 27.39 -3.74 -7.89
N GLY A 324 27.46 -2.41 -8.07
CA GLY A 324 27.02 -1.73 -9.28
C GLY A 324 25.49 -1.56 -9.36
N ILE A 325 24.96 -1.45 -10.58
CA ILE A 325 23.52 -1.31 -10.80
C ILE A 325 22.85 -2.68 -10.63
N SER A 326 21.86 -2.72 -9.75
CA SER A 326 21.00 -3.88 -9.53
C SER A 326 19.56 -3.54 -9.89
N LEU A 327 19.09 -4.06 -11.02
CA LEU A 327 17.73 -3.84 -11.51
C LEU A 327 16.88 -5.08 -11.25
N GLY A 328 15.63 -4.83 -10.88
CA GLY A 328 14.68 -5.89 -10.60
C GLY A 328 13.25 -5.44 -10.74
N THR A 329 12.35 -6.37 -10.51
CA THR A 329 10.91 -6.12 -10.54
C THR A 329 10.19 -7.02 -9.57
N PHE A 330 9.08 -6.53 -9.05
CA PHE A 330 8.12 -7.30 -8.27
C PHE A 330 6.76 -7.33 -8.95
N PHE A 331 6.20 -8.51 -9.05
CA PHE A 331 4.81 -8.74 -9.39
C PHE A 331 4.07 -9.11 -8.11
N THR A 332 3.05 -8.34 -7.74
CA THR A 332 2.28 -8.55 -6.52
C THR A 332 0.82 -8.79 -6.87
N TYR A 333 0.29 -9.91 -6.41
CA TYR A 333 -1.12 -10.24 -6.45
C TYR A 333 -1.69 -10.18 -5.04
N THR A 334 -2.69 -9.33 -4.82
CA THR A 334 -3.40 -9.19 -3.55
C THR A 334 -4.85 -9.56 -3.73
N MET A 335 -5.31 -10.57 -2.99
CA MET A 335 -6.71 -10.93 -2.89
C MET A 335 -7.29 -10.29 -1.64
N TYR A 336 -8.29 -9.45 -1.85
CA TYR A 336 -9.04 -8.85 -0.75
C TYR A 336 -10.22 -9.75 -0.36
N GLY A 337 -11.36 -9.22 -0.07
CA GLY A 337 -12.55 -9.91 0.36
C GLY A 337 -12.95 -9.47 1.76
N PHE A 338 -14.03 -10.03 2.27
CA PHE A 338 -14.59 -9.65 3.57
C PHE A 338 -14.07 -10.49 4.75
N LYS A 339 -13.45 -11.64 4.48
CA LYS A 339 -13.09 -12.63 5.52
C LYS A 339 -11.91 -12.23 6.40
N ARG A 340 -11.01 -11.39 5.90
CA ARG A 340 -9.73 -11.07 6.55
C ARG A 340 -9.32 -9.63 6.27
N ALA A 341 -8.78 -8.97 7.28
CA ALA A 341 -8.22 -7.63 7.17
C ALA A 341 -6.68 -7.69 7.21
N PRO A 342 -5.97 -6.85 6.48
CA PRO A 342 -6.44 -5.88 5.47
C PRO A 342 -6.72 -6.51 4.09
N PHE A 343 -6.43 -7.80 3.91
CA PHE A 343 -6.66 -8.62 2.71
C PHE A 343 -6.67 -10.10 3.08
N THR A 344 -7.20 -10.96 2.19
CA THR A 344 -7.27 -12.40 2.43
C THR A 344 -5.91 -13.05 2.33
N TYR A 345 -5.15 -12.72 1.28
CA TYR A 345 -3.75 -13.11 1.10
C TYR A 345 -3.07 -12.22 0.06
N GLN A 346 -1.74 -12.20 0.11
CA GLN A 346 -0.92 -11.53 -0.88
C GLN A 346 0.24 -12.42 -1.29
N HIS A 347 0.48 -12.51 -2.60
CA HIS A 347 1.66 -13.15 -3.17
C HIS A 347 2.49 -12.10 -3.90
N ARG A 348 3.78 -12.08 -3.61
CA ARG A 348 4.75 -11.25 -4.31
C ARG A 348 5.84 -12.13 -4.86
N ILE A 349 6.07 -12.06 -6.16
CA ILE A 349 7.17 -12.72 -6.85
C ILE A 349 8.06 -11.64 -7.41
N GLY A 350 9.35 -11.74 -7.17
CA GLY A 350 10.33 -10.78 -7.64
C GLY A 350 11.52 -11.45 -8.30
N TYR A 351 12.13 -10.73 -9.20
CA TYR A 351 13.43 -11.07 -9.76
C TYR A 351 14.32 -9.85 -9.75
N ASN A 352 15.54 -10.03 -9.30
CA ASN A 352 16.58 -9.03 -9.36
C ASN A 352 17.84 -9.63 -9.97
N TYR A 353 18.45 -8.90 -10.89
CA TYR A 353 19.59 -9.35 -11.65
C TYR A 353 20.78 -9.85 -10.80
N LEU A 354 21.06 -9.18 -9.68
CA LEU A 354 22.14 -9.56 -8.76
C LEU A 354 21.65 -10.50 -7.66
N LYS A 355 20.46 -10.26 -7.10
CA LYS A 355 19.95 -11.02 -5.94
C LYS A 355 19.25 -12.32 -6.31
N GLY A 356 18.62 -12.40 -7.51
CA GLY A 356 17.92 -13.59 -7.97
C GLY A 356 16.41 -13.54 -7.79
N PHE A 357 15.77 -14.70 -7.64
CA PHE A 357 14.33 -14.83 -7.43
C PHE A 357 13.95 -14.71 -5.96
N MET A 358 12.84 -14.05 -5.71
CA MET A 358 12.28 -13.85 -4.39
C MET A 358 10.77 -14.10 -4.42
N TYR A 359 10.26 -14.74 -3.39
CA TYR A 359 8.85 -14.93 -3.14
C TYR A 359 8.51 -14.49 -1.72
N ALA A 360 7.38 -13.80 -1.58
CA ALA A 360 6.78 -13.48 -0.28
C ALA A 360 5.28 -13.74 -0.33
N GLY A 361 4.79 -14.62 0.52
CA GLY A 361 3.37 -14.86 0.77
C GLY A 361 2.97 -14.27 2.11
N ILE A 362 1.85 -13.55 2.17
CA ILE A 362 1.31 -12.96 3.40
C ILE A 362 -0.12 -13.44 3.57
N PHE A 363 -0.42 -14.03 4.73
CA PHE A 363 -1.71 -14.64 5.05
C PHE A 363 -2.19 -14.12 6.41
N PRO A 364 -2.93 -12.98 6.45
CA PRO A 364 -3.52 -12.48 7.67
C PRO A 364 -4.61 -13.43 8.17
N ASN A 365 -4.86 -13.44 9.49
CA ASN A 365 -6.08 -14.04 10.01
C ASN A 365 -7.29 -13.08 9.84
N TYR A 366 -8.47 -13.47 10.38
CA TYR A 366 -9.71 -12.71 10.19
C TYR A 366 -9.67 -11.28 10.81
N ASP A 367 -8.96 -11.09 11.94
CA ASP A 367 -8.85 -9.81 12.65
C ASP A 367 -7.65 -8.97 12.17
N GLY A 368 -6.80 -9.52 11.31
CA GLY A 368 -5.59 -8.87 10.81
C GLY A 368 -4.45 -8.74 11.82
N ARG A 369 -4.66 -9.15 13.08
CA ARG A 369 -3.65 -9.03 14.15
C ARG A 369 -2.58 -10.12 14.10
N ARG A 370 -2.86 -11.21 13.42
CA ARG A 370 -1.94 -12.34 13.25
C ARG A 370 -1.71 -12.58 11.77
N ARG A 371 -0.46 -12.78 11.39
CA ARG A 371 -0.07 -12.93 9.99
C ARG A 371 0.95 -14.05 9.84
N LEU A 372 0.70 -14.95 8.91
CA LEU A 372 1.69 -15.91 8.46
C LEU A 372 2.42 -15.35 7.25
N TYR A 373 3.73 -15.35 7.29
CA TYR A 373 4.60 -15.00 6.17
C TYR A 373 5.32 -16.25 5.69
N LEU A 374 5.38 -16.41 4.39
CA LEU A 374 6.18 -17.45 3.74
C LEU A 374 7.16 -16.74 2.79
N ASN A 375 8.42 -16.66 3.17
CA ASN A 375 9.46 -16.05 2.35
C ASN A 375 10.38 -17.12 1.79
N ALA A 376 10.67 -17.03 0.48
CA ALA A 376 11.65 -17.90 -0.17
C ALA A 376 12.52 -17.09 -1.12
N SER A 377 13.79 -17.48 -1.26
CA SER A 377 14.68 -16.86 -2.22
C SER A 377 15.68 -17.84 -2.80
N ILE A 378 16.06 -17.56 -4.06
CA ILE A 378 17.10 -18.31 -4.79
C ILE A 378 18.05 -17.26 -5.35
N SER A 379 19.31 -17.29 -4.93
CA SER A 379 20.31 -16.33 -5.38
C SER A 379 20.59 -16.41 -6.87
N SER A 380 20.84 -15.26 -7.50
CA SER A 380 21.39 -15.17 -8.86
C SER A 380 22.77 -15.85 -8.93
N PRO A 381 23.14 -16.44 -10.08
CA PRO A 381 24.53 -16.89 -10.32
C PRO A 381 25.60 -15.79 -10.20
N ARG A 382 25.15 -14.53 -10.24
CA ARG A 382 25.99 -13.32 -10.08
C ARG A 382 26.09 -12.84 -8.64
N ASN A 383 25.34 -13.43 -7.72
CA ASN A 383 25.39 -13.06 -6.31
C ASN A 383 26.76 -13.35 -5.74
N PHE A 384 27.31 -12.38 -5.05
CA PHE A 384 28.57 -12.52 -4.31
C PHE A 384 28.47 -11.80 -2.98
N GLU A 385 29.26 -12.25 -2.02
CA GLU A 385 29.52 -11.60 -0.75
C GLU A 385 30.98 -11.24 -0.66
N ASN A 386 31.32 -10.14 -0.02
CA ASN A 386 32.72 -9.79 0.22
C ASN A 386 33.22 -10.55 1.44
N PHE A 387 34.50 -10.89 1.38
CA PHE A 387 35.23 -11.50 2.49
C PHE A 387 36.64 -10.92 2.59
N PHE A 388 36.93 -10.24 3.69
CA PHE A 388 38.21 -9.57 3.96
C PHE A 388 38.97 -10.23 5.12
N GLY A 389 38.46 -11.33 5.67
CA GLY A 389 38.94 -11.97 6.89
C GLY A 389 38.08 -11.58 8.10
N PHE A 390 38.41 -12.11 9.26
CA PHE A 390 37.75 -11.86 10.49
C PHE A 390 38.44 -10.79 11.33
N GLY A 391 37.67 -10.01 12.10
CA GLY A 391 38.17 -8.99 13.00
C GLY A 391 38.27 -7.59 12.38
N ASN A 392 38.97 -6.70 13.07
CA ASN A 392 39.13 -5.28 12.70
C ASN A 392 40.39 -5.05 11.87
N ASN A 393 41.43 -5.84 12.09
CA ASN A 393 42.73 -5.73 11.38
C ASN A 393 42.76 -6.63 10.18
N THR A 394 41.87 -6.44 9.24
CA THR A 394 41.73 -7.28 8.05
C THR A 394 42.52 -6.71 6.85
N ALA A 395 42.88 -7.56 5.88
CA ALA A 395 43.54 -7.13 4.66
C ALA A 395 42.71 -6.06 3.93
N GLY A 396 43.35 -4.94 3.59
CA GLY A 396 42.73 -3.87 2.82
C GLY A 396 42.23 -4.34 1.46
N TYR A 397 41.27 -3.60 0.90
CA TYR A 397 40.85 -3.79 -0.48
C TYR A 397 41.98 -3.40 -1.44
N LYS A 398 42.35 -4.29 -2.38
CA LYS A 398 43.30 -4.02 -3.45
C LYS A 398 42.52 -3.71 -4.73
N GLU A 399 42.54 -2.45 -5.17
CA GLU A 399 41.86 -2.01 -6.40
C GLU A 399 42.34 -2.77 -7.64
N GLU A 400 43.62 -3.11 -7.70
CA GLU A 400 44.23 -3.86 -8.76
C GLU A 400 43.65 -5.27 -8.96
N LYS A 401 43.04 -5.84 -7.89
CA LYS A 401 42.42 -7.16 -7.91
C LYS A 401 40.94 -7.10 -7.52
N LYS A 402 40.14 -6.32 -8.27
CA LYS A 402 38.74 -6.00 -8.02
C LYS A 402 37.86 -7.16 -7.51
N ASN A 403 38.15 -8.38 -7.90
CA ASN A 403 37.38 -9.55 -7.51
C ASN A 403 38.04 -10.38 -6.40
N TYR A 404 39.19 -10.00 -5.89
CA TYR A 404 40.00 -10.80 -4.96
C TYR A 404 39.23 -11.14 -3.67
N ASN A 405 38.49 -10.18 -3.12
CA ASN A 405 37.72 -10.34 -1.90
C ASN A 405 36.28 -10.83 -2.14
N ARG A 406 35.84 -11.04 -3.39
CA ARG A 406 34.49 -11.44 -3.74
C ARG A 406 34.34 -12.96 -3.77
N VAL A 407 33.40 -13.48 -3.00
CA VAL A 407 33.05 -14.90 -2.96
C VAL A 407 31.68 -15.09 -3.60
N LYS A 408 31.63 -15.83 -4.71
CA LYS A 408 30.31 -16.19 -5.30
C LYS A 408 29.60 -17.15 -4.37
N LEU A 409 28.41 -16.72 -3.87
CA LEU A 409 27.66 -17.49 -2.92
C LEU A 409 26.29 -17.87 -3.53
N ARG A 410 26.04 -19.17 -3.68
CA ARG A 410 24.73 -19.71 -4.03
C ARG A 410 23.94 -19.93 -2.76
N THR A 411 22.74 -19.36 -2.69
CA THR A 411 21.86 -19.48 -1.54
C THR A 411 20.48 -19.90 -1.98
N TYR A 412 19.84 -20.78 -1.20
CA TYR A 412 18.42 -21.09 -1.24
C TYR A 412 17.91 -20.93 0.17
N MET A 413 16.90 -20.11 0.35
CA MET A 413 16.35 -19.79 1.66
C MET A 413 14.86 -19.98 1.66
N PHE A 414 14.32 -20.56 2.76
CA PHE A 414 12.90 -20.60 3.06
C PHE A 414 12.70 -20.20 4.50
N ASN A 415 12.04 -19.07 4.71
CA ASN A 415 11.88 -18.43 6.01
C ASN A 415 10.39 -18.22 6.31
N PRO A 416 9.68 -19.23 6.86
CA PRO A 416 8.34 -19.05 7.38
C PRO A 416 8.40 -18.23 8.67
N SER A 417 7.43 -17.33 8.87
CA SER A 417 7.29 -16.62 10.13
C SER A 417 5.83 -16.36 10.49
N PHE A 418 5.57 -16.32 11.77
CA PHE A 418 4.27 -16.03 12.34
C PHE A 418 4.37 -14.75 13.18
N GLU A 419 3.68 -13.71 12.76
CA GLU A 419 3.68 -12.40 13.37
C GLU A 419 2.36 -12.16 14.09
N MET A 420 2.42 -11.56 15.29
CA MET A 420 1.25 -11.15 16.05
C MET A 420 1.42 -9.76 16.63
N ASP A 421 0.39 -8.94 16.51
CA ASP A 421 0.29 -7.65 17.17
C ASP A 421 -0.11 -7.89 18.63
N LEU A 422 0.79 -7.61 19.56
CA LEU A 422 0.52 -7.71 21.00
C LEU A 422 -0.28 -6.50 21.47
N ARG A 423 0.16 -5.31 21.04
CA ARG A 423 -0.50 -4.02 21.26
C ARG A 423 -0.41 -3.19 19.97
N LYS A 424 -1.00 -2.01 19.95
CA LYS A 424 -1.01 -1.12 18.78
C LYS A 424 0.40 -0.82 18.23
N GLU A 425 1.40 -0.79 19.09
CA GLU A 425 2.78 -0.41 18.78
C GLU A 425 3.77 -1.57 18.94
N GLU A 426 3.31 -2.73 19.37
CA GLU A 426 4.14 -3.88 19.75
C GLU A 426 3.83 -5.10 18.90
N VAL A 427 4.86 -5.66 18.30
CA VAL A 427 4.76 -6.82 17.42
C VAL A 427 5.73 -7.91 17.87
N MET A 428 5.25 -9.14 17.98
CA MET A 428 6.06 -10.33 18.19
C MET A 428 6.05 -11.20 16.93
N THR A 429 7.21 -11.65 16.50
CA THR A 429 7.37 -12.52 15.34
C THR A 429 8.13 -13.77 15.75
N PHE A 430 7.59 -14.94 15.49
CA PHE A 430 8.29 -16.23 15.58
C PHE A 430 8.68 -16.66 14.16
N PHE A 431 9.90 -17.09 13.98
CA PHE A 431 10.37 -17.47 12.64
C PHE A 431 11.15 -18.78 12.65
N GLY A 432 11.07 -19.46 11.51
CA GLY A 432 11.94 -20.57 11.16
C GLY A 432 12.81 -20.22 9.96
N SER A 433 13.91 -20.91 9.78
CA SER A 433 14.71 -20.81 8.56
C SER A 433 15.21 -22.18 8.11
N LEU A 434 15.16 -22.38 6.79
CA LEU A 434 15.81 -23.49 6.10
C LEU A 434 16.72 -22.88 5.05
N ASP A 435 18.04 -22.92 5.28
CA ASP A 435 19.00 -22.23 4.47
C ASP A 435 20.00 -23.21 3.84
N MET A 436 20.26 -23.07 2.56
CA MET A 436 21.33 -23.75 1.87
C MET A 436 22.35 -22.74 1.35
N TYR A 437 23.60 -22.96 1.67
CA TYR A 437 24.73 -22.16 1.21
C TYR A 437 25.76 -23.00 0.48
N LYS A 438 26.33 -22.44 -0.59
CA LYS A 438 27.48 -23.01 -1.29
C LYS A 438 28.37 -21.90 -1.81
N ALA A 439 29.54 -21.75 -1.23
CA ALA A 439 30.60 -20.92 -1.81
C ALA A 439 31.14 -21.60 -3.06
N LYS A 440 31.22 -20.86 -4.19
CA LYS A 440 31.78 -21.39 -5.42
C LYS A 440 33.30 -21.32 -5.35
N ARG A 441 33.98 -22.42 -5.67
CA ARG A 441 35.42 -22.40 -5.91
C ARG A 441 35.73 -21.49 -7.08
N THR A 442 36.65 -20.57 -6.91
CA THR A 442 37.12 -19.65 -7.95
C THR A 442 38.55 -19.31 -7.60
N ASP A 443 39.47 -19.64 -8.48
CA ASP A 443 40.92 -19.44 -8.27
C ASP A 443 41.26 -17.97 -7.99
N ASP A 444 42.38 -17.73 -7.34
CA ASP A 444 42.91 -16.40 -6.98
C ASP A 444 42.00 -15.56 -6.09
N ARG A 445 41.27 -16.15 -5.15
CA ARG A 445 40.44 -15.44 -4.19
C ARG A 445 41.01 -15.45 -2.79
N TYR A 446 40.85 -14.35 -2.06
CA TYR A 446 41.33 -14.20 -0.69
C TYR A 446 40.81 -15.30 0.25
N ILE A 447 39.60 -15.80 0.02
CA ILE A 447 39.02 -16.87 0.83
C ILE A 447 39.90 -18.12 0.94
N TYR A 448 40.71 -18.44 -0.10
CA TYR A 448 41.60 -19.59 -0.06
C TYR A 448 42.76 -19.39 0.90
N THR A 449 43.24 -18.17 1.09
CA THR A 449 44.33 -17.89 2.04
C THR A 449 43.91 -18.12 3.49
N VAL A 450 42.62 -18.03 3.78
CA VAL A 450 42.06 -18.18 5.13
C VAL A 450 41.57 -19.60 5.40
N TYR A 451 40.85 -20.19 4.44
CA TYR A 451 40.19 -21.49 4.62
C TYR A 451 40.93 -22.68 3.98
N GLY A 452 41.85 -22.44 3.03
CA GLY A 452 42.40 -23.49 2.21
C GLY A 452 41.41 -24.05 1.18
N GLU A 453 41.94 -24.81 0.19
CA GLU A 453 41.12 -25.26 -0.96
C GLU A 453 40.09 -26.35 -0.62
N ASP A 454 40.38 -27.21 0.35
CA ASP A 454 39.58 -28.38 0.70
C ASP A 454 38.57 -28.11 1.80
N HIS A 455 38.48 -26.88 2.28
CA HIS A 455 37.61 -26.52 3.39
C HIS A 455 36.12 -26.80 3.10
N PRO A 456 35.35 -27.31 4.07
CA PRO A 456 33.93 -27.63 3.92
C PRO A 456 33.04 -26.47 3.46
N ILE A 457 33.45 -25.21 3.56
CA ILE A 457 32.72 -24.02 3.10
C ILE A 457 32.41 -24.07 1.59
N PHE A 458 33.25 -24.75 0.80
CA PHE A 458 33.05 -24.95 -0.64
C PHE A 458 32.08 -26.09 -0.96
N ARG A 459 31.68 -26.86 0.04
CA ARG A 459 30.64 -27.89 -0.09
C ARG A 459 29.26 -27.25 0.20
N THR A 460 28.21 -27.97 -0.16
CA THR A 460 26.84 -27.52 0.17
C THR A 460 26.59 -27.74 1.65
N ASN A 461 26.29 -26.63 2.34
CA ASN A 461 25.90 -26.57 3.75
C ASN A 461 24.43 -26.28 3.89
N TYR A 462 23.75 -26.99 4.76
CA TYR A 462 22.33 -26.82 5.08
C TYR A 462 22.18 -26.43 6.55
N PHE A 463 21.38 -25.40 6.79
CA PHE A 463 21.11 -24.92 8.15
C PHE A 463 19.61 -24.89 8.40
N VAL A 464 19.24 -25.22 9.61
CA VAL A 464 17.92 -24.97 10.17
C VAL A 464 18.06 -23.95 11.29
N GLY A 465 17.10 -23.07 11.41
CA GLY A 465 17.07 -22.07 12.50
C GLY A 465 15.68 -21.82 13.00
N LEU A 466 15.60 -21.39 14.23
CA LEU A 466 14.39 -20.92 14.91
C LEU A 466 14.71 -19.64 15.67
N GLY A 467 13.74 -18.78 15.84
CA GLY A 467 13.92 -17.57 16.63
C GLY A 467 12.65 -16.77 16.84
N ALA A 468 12.82 -15.70 17.59
CA ALA A 468 11.76 -14.74 17.83
C ALA A 468 12.30 -13.32 17.76
N THR A 469 11.48 -12.41 17.27
CA THR A 469 11.76 -10.98 17.20
C THR A 469 10.65 -10.21 17.91
N TYR A 470 11.02 -9.31 18.79
CA TYR A 470 10.12 -8.37 19.43
C TYR A 470 10.43 -6.95 18.93
N ARG A 471 9.42 -6.26 18.40
CA ARG A 471 9.55 -4.90 17.84
C ARG A 471 8.55 -3.96 18.50
N ILE A 472 9.03 -2.77 18.86
CA ILE A 472 8.21 -1.66 19.33
C ILE A 472 8.42 -0.50 18.36
N THR A 473 7.33 0.10 17.87
CA THR A 473 7.38 1.30 17.02
C THR A 473 6.49 2.37 17.64
N LYS A 474 7.08 3.46 18.14
CA LYS A 474 6.37 4.57 18.78
C LYS A 474 6.40 5.80 17.88
N GLN A 475 5.21 6.22 17.44
CA GLN A 475 5.02 7.49 16.72
C GLN A 475 3.74 8.17 17.26
N PRO A 476 3.77 8.70 18.47
CA PRO A 476 2.57 9.18 19.15
C PRO A 476 1.96 10.42 18.48
N TYR A 477 2.79 11.28 17.86
CA TYR A 477 2.34 12.47 17.11
C TYR A 477 3.30 12.77 15.96
N SER A 478 2.83 13.50 14.94
CA SER A 478 3.63 13.86 13.77
C SER A 478 4.86 14.73 14.08
N TRP A 479 4.91 15.35 15.26
CA TRP A 479 5.99 16.23 15.74
C TRP A 479 6.91 15.58 16.79
N LEU A 480 6.57 14.37 17.28
CA LEU A 480 7.43 13.62 18.20
C LEU A 480 8.38 12.69 17.44
N PRO A 481 9.55 12.40 18.04
CA PRO A 481 10.50 11.47 17.42
C PRO A 481 9.85 10.11 17.18
N LEU A 482 10.04 9.57 15.98
CA LEU A 482 9.79 8.16 15.73
C LEU A 482 10.85 7.38 16.50
N LEU A 483 10.43 6.49 17.37
CA LEU A 483 11.29 5.54 18.07
C LEU A 483 10.92 4.13 17.62
N GLU A 484 11.89 3.39 17.10
CA GLU A 484 11.72 1.97 16.80
C GLU A 484 12.84 1.18 17.46
N THR A 485 12.48 0.09 18.12
CA THR A 485 13.44 -0.87 18.67
C THR A 485 13.04 -2.28 18.26
N GLU A 486 14.03 -3.09 17.90
CA GLU A 486 13.85 -4.47 17.50
C GLU A 486 14.88 -5.35 18.21
N TRP A 487 14.42 -6.43 18.82
CA TRP A 487 15.23 -7.41 19.53
C TRP A 487 14.93 -8.80 18.98
N THR A 488 15.96 -9.45 18.50
CA THR A 488 15.87 -10.81 17.95
C THR A 488 16.74 -11.75 18.76
N ALA A 489 16.19 -12.89 19.12
CA ALA A 489 16.94 -14.03 19.63
C ALA A 489 16.67 -15.25 18.77
N GLY A 490 17.70 -15.99 18.44
CA GLY A 490 17.56 -17.15 17.57
C GLY A 490 18.68 -18.16 17.78
N TRP A 491 18.52 -19.27 17.09
CA TRP A 491 19.46 -20.36 17.09
C TRP A 491 19.53 -20.97 15.70
N LYS A 492 20.75 -21.33 15.26
CA LYS A 492 21.01 -22.00 13.97
C LYS A 492 21.85 -23.25 14.17
N MET A 493 21.55 -24.30 13.40
CA MET A 493 22.27 -25.57 13.39
C MET A 493 22.56 -26.02 11.97
N ASN A 494 23.76 -26.55 11.75
CA ASN A 494 24.10 -27.23 10.51
C ASN A 494 23.51 -28.64 10.48
N LEU A 495 22.68 -28.97 9.49
CA LEU A 495 22.00 -30.27 9.41
C LEU A 495 22.92 -31.46 9.15
N LYS A 496 24.10 -31.22 8.55
CA LYS A 496 25.10 -32.28 8.32
C LYS A 496 26.09 -32.46 9.47
N LYS A 497 26.20 -31.44 10.31
CA LYS A 497 27.09 -31.38 11.47
C LYS A 497 26.38 -30.71 12.62
N PRO A 498 25.46 -31.44 13.31
CA PRO A 498 24.64 -30.86 14.37
C PRO A 498 25.41 -30.25 15.53
N GLU A 499 26.64 -30.73 15.77
CA GLU A 499 27.59 -30.13 16.70
C GLU A 499 27.93 -28.68 16.34
N ARG A 500 27.82 -28.29 15.07
CA ARG A 500 27.99 -26.91 14.60
C ARG A 500 26.66 -26.15 14.68
N ASN A 501 26.42 -25.60 15.85
CA ASN A 501 25.25 -24.81 16.12
C ASN A 501 25.60 -23.58 16.95
N PHE A 502 24.83 -22.52 16.80
CA PHE A 502 25.07 -21.31 17.55
C PHE A 502 23.78 -20.54 17.84
N PRO A 503 23.56 -20.21 19.13
CA PRO A 503 22.60 -19.19 19.52
C PRO A 503 23.11 -17.79 19.10
N TYR A 504 22.20 -16.88 18.81
CA TYR A 504 22.52 -15.50 18.53
C TYR A 504 21.49 -14.54 19.08
N ALA A 505 21.92 -13.31 19.34
CA ALA A 505 21.04 -12.19 19.66
C ALA A 505 21.41 -10.98 18.81
N GLN A 506 20.39 -10.22 18.43
CA GLN A 506 20.52 -8.99 17.69
C GLN A 506 19.59 -7.94 18.27
N GLY A 507 20.08 -6.71 18.40
CA GLY A 507 19.29 -5.58 18.84
C GLY A 507 19.48 -4.38 17.92
N SER A 508 18.44 -3.62 17.69
CA SER A 508 18.51 -2.32 17.01
C SER A 508 17.64 -1.30 17.72
N LEU A 509 18.09 -0.04 17.65
CA LEU A 509 17.37 1.13 18.16
C LEU A 509 17.52 2.26 17.15
N SER A 510 16.42 2.76 16.63
CA SER A 510 16.41 3.92 15.75
C SER A 510 15.51 5.02 16.29
N TRP A 511 15.89 6.26 16.02
CA TRP A 511 15.10 7.42 16.38
C TRP A 511 15.27 8.57 15.39
N ASN A 512 14.24 9.40 15.30
CA ASN A 512 14.24 10.62 14.51
C ASN A 512 13.73 11.78 15.40
N VAL A 513 14.62 12.64 15.85
CA VAL A 513 14.30 13.81 16.68
C VAL A 513 14.24 15.05 15.80
N ARG A 514 13.09 15.70 15.77
CA ARG A 514 12.91 16.95 15.04
C ARG A 514 13.16 18.13 15.99
N PHE A 515 14.24 18.87 15.75
CA PHE A 515 14.58 20.05 16.57
C PHE A 515 13.83 21.30 16.14
N SER A 516 13.51 21.40 14.85
CA SER A 516 12.76 22.50 14.26
C SER A 516 12.06 22.02 13.00
N ASP A 517 11.28 22.91 12.36
CA ASP A 517 10.62 22.60 11.08
C ASP A 517 11.57 22.20 9.95
N ARG A 518 12.86 22.53 10.10
CA ARG A 518 13.88 22.27 9.08
C ARG A 518 14.91 21.22 9.49
N PHE A 519 15.16 21.02 10.79
CA PHE A 519 16.24 20.15 11.24
C PHE A 519 15.72 18.90 11.93
N THR A 520 16.21 17.74 11.49
CA THR A 520 15.93 16.44 12.08
C THR A 520 17.24 15.70 12.34
N TRP A 521 17.43 15.19 13.53
CA TRP A 521 18.48 14.23 13.86
C TRP A 521 17.91 12.81 13.79
N ALA A 522 18.46 12.00 12.89
CA ALA A 522 18.10 10.60 12.73
C ALA A 522 19.30 9.74 13.10
N SER A 523 19.08 8.69 13.88
CA SER A 523 20.16 7.76 14.24
C SER A 523 19.64 6.32 14.27
N LEU A 524 20.52 5.37 13.99
CA LEU A 524 20.32 3.93 14.14
C LEU A 524 21.53 3.34 14.84
N MET A 525 21.31 2.60 15.92
CA MET A 525 22.27 1.72 16.57
C MET A 525 21.90 0.27 16.26
N LYS A 526 22.90 -0.58 16.02
CA LYS A 526 22.68 -2.01 15.86
C LYS A 526 23.82 -2.81 16.48
N GLY A 527 23.47 -3.89 17.17
CA GLY A 527 24.40 -4.84 17.75
C GLY A 527 24.01 -6.27 17.45
N THR A 528 24.98 -7.14 17.24
CA THR A 528 24.80 -8.58 17.04
C THR A 528 25.82 -9.35 17.86
N VAL A 529 25.37 -10.43 18.50
CA VAL A 529 26.22 -11.35 19.29
C VAL A 529 25.91 -12.78 18.86
N LEU A 530 26.96 -13.52 18.52
CA LEU A 530 26.93 -14.97 18.33
C LEU A 530 27.56 -15.61 19.58
N PHE A 531 26.84 -16.53 20.20
CA PHE A 531 27.28 -17.10 21.48
C PHE A 531 28.25 -18.27 21.32
N ASP A 532 28.39 -18.80 20.08
CA ASP A 532 29.36 -19.84 19.76
C ASP A 532 30.30 -19.42 18.63
N ASN A 533 31.31 -20.24 18.30
CA ASN A 533 32.29 -19.97 17.23
C ASN A 533 32.01 -20.79 15.96
N ASP A 534 30.96 -21.60 15.92
CA ASP A 534 30.65 -22.52 14.82
C ASP A 534 29.85 -21.89 13.68
N TYR A 535 30.07 -20.62 13.41
CA TYR A 535 29.46 -19.87 12.32
C TYR A 535 30.43 -19.72 11.12
N GLU A 536 29.86 -19.63 9.93
CA GLU A 536 30.61 -19.33 8.70
C GLU A 536 30.68 -17.83 8.46
N PHE A 537 31.62 -17.36 7.59
CA PHE A 537 31.79 -15.92 7.34
C PHE A 537 30.49 -15.20 6.93
N TYR A 538 29.63 -15.86 6.16
CA TYR A 538 28.33 -15.31 5.72
C TYR A 538 27.24 -15.31 6.81
N GLN A 539 27.57 -15.81 8.01
CA GLN A 539 26.71 -15.80 9.20
C GLN A 539 27.29 -14.93 10.32
N ALA A 540 28.50 -14.44 10.16
CA ALA A 540 29.21 -13.64 11.14
C ALA A 540 28.52 -12.31 11.42
N ALA A 541 28.71 -11.79 12.64
CA ALA A 541 28.30 -10.45 12.98
C ALA A 541 29.10 -9.43 12.18
N THR A 542 28.44 -8.45 11.54
CA THR A 542 29.06 -7.43 10.69
C THR A 542 28.70 -6.03 11.14
N ILE A 543 29.52 -5.05 10.75
CA ILE A 543 29.19 -3.63 10.81
C ILE A 543 28.97 -3.11 9.40
N ASP A 544 27.93 -2.31 9.23
CA ASP A 544 27.55 -1.72 7.94
C ASP A 544 27.75 -0.19 8.01
N LEU A 545 28.96 0.27 7.69
CA LEU A 545 29.31 1.68 7.68
C LEU A 545 29.37 2.20 6.23
N ARG A 546 28.71 3.30 5.95
CA ARG A 546 28.50 3.81 4.58
C ARG A 546 29.76 4.12 3.78
N GLY A 547 30.88 4.41 4.46
CA GLY A 547 32.19 4.63 3.83
C GLY A 547 32.97 3.36 3.52
N PHE A 548 32.52 2.20 3.96
CA PHE A 548 33.20 0.92 3.77
C PHE A 548 32.41 -0.01 2.85
N ARG A 549 33.09 -1.07 2.35
CA ARG A 549 32.43 -2.11 1.58
C ARG A 549 31.59 -3.01 2.48
N GLU A 550 30.54 -3.58 1.93
CA GLU A 550 29.71 -4.56 2.64
C GLU A 550 30.58 -5.72 3.17
N ASN A 551 30.35 -6.17 4.41
CA ASN A 551 31.13 -7.21 5.10
C ASN A 551 32.62 -6.89 5.23
N ARG A 552 32.99 -5.61 5.26
CA ARG A 552 34.40 -5.19 5.41
C ARG A 552 34.99 -5.69 6.72
N PHE A 553 34.22 -5.68 7.78
CA PHE A 553 34.58 -6.14 9.11
C PHE A 553 33.52 -7.11 9.61
N ILE A 554 33.94 -8.33 9.93
CA ILE A 554 33.08 -9.41 10.41
C ILE A 554 33.70 -10.07 11.64
N GLY A 555 32.88 -10.50 12.60
CA GLY A 555 33.34 -11.11 13.84
C GLY A 555 32.28 -11.93 14.54
N LYS A 556 32.56 -12.28 15.80
CA LYS A 556 31.62 -12.96 16.68
C LYS A 556 30.58 -12.02 17.24
N GLN A 557 30.97 -10.74 17.47
CA GLN A 557 30.09 -9.69 17.94
C GLN A 557 30.32 -8.44 17.10
N SER A 558 29.30 -7.61 16.98
CA SER A 558 29.38 -6.33 16.29
C SER A 558 28.57 -5.28 17.00
N PHE A 559 29.00 -4.04 16.89
CA PHE A 559 28.22 -2.86 17.23
C PHE A 559 28.54 -1.76 16.23
N TYR A 560 27.52 -1.08 15.74
CA TYR A 560 27.67 0.12 14.94
C TYR A 560 26.51 1.10 15.14
N GLN A 561 26.82 2.35 14.87
CA GLN A 561 25.85 3.43 14.82
C GLN A 561 26.12 4.31 13.62
N TYR A 562 25.04 4.76 12.98
CA TYR A 562 25.09 5.90 12.08
C TYR A 562 24.07 6.95 12.46
N SER A 563 24.46 8.21 12.23
CA SER A 563 23.68 9.38 12.58
C SER A 563 23.70 10.36 11.43
N ASP A 564 22.53 10.91 11.11
CA ASP A 564 22.33 11.94 10.11
C ASP A 564 21.74 13.20 10.75
N LEU A 565 22.34 14.33 10.49
CA LEU A 565 21.69 15.63 10.67
C LEU A 565 21.10 16.05 9.31
N ARG A 566 19.78 16.10 9.25
CA ARG A 566 19.01 16.36 8.04
C ARG A 566 18.45 17.78 8.05
N LEU A 567 18.63 18.48 6.93
CA LEU A 567 18.07 19.81 6.68
C LEU A 567 17.00 19.74 5.60
N ASP A 568 15.78 20.09 5.94
CA ASP A 568 14.68 20.31 4.98
C ASP A 568 14.81 21.73 4.38
N MET A 569 15.09 21.82 3.09
CA MET A 569 15.20 23.07 2.36
C MET A 569 13.86 23.53 1.76
N GLY A 570 12.80 22.74 1.95
CA GLY A 570 11.44 23.08 1.55
C GLY A 570 10.96 22.39 0.29
N LYS A 571 10.01 23.05 -0.38
CA LYS A 571 9.37 22.51 -1.59
C LYS A 571 9.87 23.27 -2.82
N LEU A 572 10.35 22.53 -3.80
CA LEU A 572 10.63 23.06 -5.13
C LEU A 572 9.38 22.89 -6.02
N LYS A 573 8.81 23.99 -6.41
CA LYS A 573 7.75 24.00 -7.42
C LYS A 573 8.40 23.85 -8.80
N ASN A 574 8.08 22.79 -9.50
CA ASN A 574 8.54 22.58 -10.88
C ASN A 574 7.38 22.02 -11.72
N PRO A 575 7.42 22.12 -13.06
CA PRO A 575 6.32 21.69 -13.91
C PRO A 575 6.10 20.18 -13.93
N PHE A 576 6.97 19.38 -13.29
CA PHE A 576 6.88 17.92 -13.34
C PHE A 576 6.19 17.32 -12.12
N THR A 577 6.52 17.79 -10.90
CA THR A 577 5.91 17.34 -9.65
C THR A 577 6.38 18.20 -8.47
N PRO A 578 5.52 18.44 -7.45
CA PRO A 578 5.98 19.02 -6.19
C PRO A 578 7.07 18.13 -5.58
N LEU A 579 8.22 18.69 -5.35
CA LEU A 579 9.40 18.02 -4.84
C LEU A 579 9.80 18.66 -3.51
N LYS A 580 9.91 17.87 -2.47
CA LYS A 580 10.65 18.27 -1.27
C LYS A 580 12.11 17.88 -1.44
N TYR A 581 13.01 18.72 -0.99
CA TYR A 581 14.43 18.45 -1.07
C TYR A 581 15.16 18.93 0.16
N GLY A 582 16.30 18.33 0.40
CA GLY A 582 17.15 18.73 1.50
C GLY A 582 18.53 18.11 1.43
N LEU A 583 19.33 18.51 2.37
CA LEU A 583 20.70 18.04 2.56
C LEU A 583 20.77 17.20 3.82
N PHE A 584 21.80 16.40 3.94
CA PHE A 584 22.16 15.77 5.19
C PHE A 584 23.67 15.63 5.33
N ALA A 585 24.14 15.68 6.57
CA ALA A 585 25.48 15.31 6.96
C ALA A 585 25.40 14.09 7.89
N GLY A 586 26.30 13.14 7.73
CA GLY A 586 26.29 11.90 8.47
C GLY A 586 27.63 11.50 9.03
N PHE A 587 27.58 10.83 10.17
CA PHE A 587 28.72 10.23 10.84
C PHE A 587 28.36 8.83 11.31
N ASP A 588 29.24 7.86 10.98
CA ASP A 588 29.06 6.46 11.34
C ASP A 588 30.28 5.99 12.12
N TYR A 589 30.07 5.09 13.08
CA TYR A 589 31.15 4.39 13.76
C TYR A 589 30.72 2.98 14.17
N GLY A 590 31.70 2.08 14.24
CA GLY A 590 31.44 0.73 14.66
C GLY A 590 32.69 -0.11 14.79
N ARG A 591 32.55 -1.27 15.38
CA ARG A 591 33.62 -2.27 15.50
C ARG A 591 33.03 -3.67 15.60
N VAL A 592 33.87 -4.64 15.34
CA VAL A 592 33.60 -6.05 15.61
C VAL A 592 34.52 -6.57 16.72
N TRP A 593 34.15 -7.67 17.34
CA TRP A 593 34.98 -8.43 18.27
C TRP A 593 35.13 -9.84 17.72
N PHE A 594 36.36 -10.27 17.62
CA PHE A 594 36.72 -11.61 17.13
C PHE A 594 37.66 -12.30 18.13
N PRO A 595 37.41 -13.57 18.49
CA PRO A 595 38.26 -14.30 19.44
C PRO A 595 39.71 -14.34 19.04
N GLY A 596 40.63 -14.01 19.97
CA GLY A 596 42.06 -13.95 19.75
C GLY A 596 42.58 -12.65 19.14
N GLU A 597 41.72 -11.73 18.70
CA GLU A 597 42.13 -10.41 18.23
C GLU A 597 42.28 -9.44 19.41
N ARG A 598 43.44 -8.76 19.52
CA ARG A 598 43.73 -7.74 20.54
C ARG A 598 43.44 -6.31 20.05
N SER A 599 42.74 -6.14 18.93
CA SER A 599 42.42 -4.83 18.36
C SER A 599 41.48 -4.07 19.25
N HIS A 600 41.74 -2.76 19.45
CA HIS A 600 40.86 -1.80 20.07
C HIS A 600 40.29 -0.78 19.06
N SER A 601 40.50 -1.01 17.78
CA SER A 601 40.17 -0.08 16.70
C SER A 601 38.65 0.08 16.54
N TRP A 602 38.24 1.33 16.41
CA TRP A 602 36.92 1.72 15.95
C TRP A 602 37.05 2.24 14.53
N HIS A 603 36.13 1.82 13.67
CA HIS A 603 36.05 2.27 12.29
C HIS A 603 35.04 3.39 12.18
N THR A 604 35.40 4.45 11.47
CA THR A 604 34.55 5.62 11.30
C THR A 604 34.38 5.94 9.83
N SER A 605 33.18 6.44 9.47
CA SER A 605 32.95 7.07 8.18
C SER A 605 32.14 8.35 8.35
N TYR A 606 32.38 9.30 7.47
CA TYR A 606 31.69 10.57 7.49
C TYR A 606 31.38 11.04 6.07
N GLY A 607 30.30 11.77 5.94
CA GLY A 607 29.87 12.22 4.63
C GLY A 607 28.56 12.96 4.68
N GLY A 608 27.88 12.94 3.56
CA GLY A 608 26.58 13.60 3.46
C GLY A 608 26.00 13.40 2.07
N GLY A 609 24.95 14.13 1.82
CA GLY A 609 24.27 14.00 0.54
C GLY A 609 23.03 14.86 0.39
N ILE A 610 22.29 14.51 -0.63
CA ILE A 610 21.03 15.18 -1.01
C ILE A 610 19.91 14.14 -0.95
N TRP A 611 18.77 14.54 -0.45
CA TRP A 611 17.56 13.76 -0.55
C TRP A 611 16.46 14.54 -1.29
N LEU A 612 15.66 13.81 -2.06
CA LEU A 612 14.55 14.33 -2.85
C LEU A 612 13.34 13.47 -2.57
N THR A 613 12.24 14.08 -2.07
CA THR A 613 10.99 13.36 -1.81
C THR A 613 9.91 13.81 -2.78
N PHE A 614 9.40 12.86 -3.56
CA PHE A 614 8.33 13.04 -4.53
C PHE A 614 7.00 12.59 -3.96
N LEU A 615 5.93 13.35 -4.21
CA LEU A 615 4.55 13.03 -3.78
C LEU A 615 4.43 12.72 -2.27
N ASN A 616 5.31 13.24 -1.43
CA ASN A 616 5.42 12.94 0.00
C ASN A 616 5.55 11.44 0.33
N LYS A 617 5.93 10.58 -0.63
CA LYS A 617 6.00 9.12 -0.49
C LYS A 617 7.32 8.49 -0.92
N PHE A 618 7.92 8.99 -1.99
CA PHE A 618 9.11 8.38 -2.57
C PHE A 618 10.30 9.26 -2.34
N THR A 619 11.30 8.75 -1.64
CA THR A 619 12.54 9.47 -1.39
C THR A 619 13.67 8.82 -2.17
N THR A 620 14.41 9.65 -2.91
CA THR A 620 15.72 9.29 -3.44
C THR A 620 16.78 9.94 -2.58
N LYS A 621 17.81 9.19 -2.26
CA LYS A 621 18.96 9.65 -1.47
C LYS A 621 20.24 9.44 -2.27
N TYR A 622 21.00 10.47 -2.40
CA TYR A 622 22.33 10.48 -3.03
C TYR A 622 23.35 10.76 -1.95
N SER A 623 24.22 9.83 -1.68
CA SER A 623 25.14 9.92 -0.55
C SER A 623 26.59 9.72 -0.97
N TRP A 624 27.47 10.47 -0.34
CA TRP A 624 28.93 10.37 -0.47
C TRP A 624 29.53 10.24 0.91
N PHE A 625 30.22 9.14 1.17
CA PHE A 625 30.86 8.86 2.44
C PHE A 625 32.32 8.46 2.25
N GLY A 626 33.19 9.10 3.04
CA GLY A 626 34.60 8.79 3.13
C GLY A 626 34.94 7.95 4.35
N SER A 627 35.93 7.10 4.20
CA SER A 627 36.51 6.28 5.27
C SER A 627 38.04 6.11 5.05
N THR A 628 38.67 5.35 5.92
CA THR A 628 40.10 4.95 5.73
C THR A 628 40.33 4.07 4.49
N ASP A 629 39.32 3.36 4.01
CA ASP A 629 39.45 2.48 2.86
C ASP A 629 39.21 3.21 1.52
N SER A 630 38.20 4.06 1.45
CA SER A 630 37.81 4.71 0.19
C SER A 630 36.73 5.80 0.39
N PHE A 631 36.46 6.53 -0.70
CA PHE A 631 35.33 7.40 -0.82
C PHE A 631 34.24 6.72 -1.65
N ARG A 632 33.00 6.66 -1.14
CA ARG A 632 31.93 5.87 -1.74
C ARG A 632 30.72 6.70 -2.05
N PHE A 633 30.15 6.46 -3.22
CA PHE A 633 28.87 6.99 -3.63
C PHE A 633 27.80 5.89 -3.55
N ALA A 634 26.63 6.23 -3.02
CA ALA A 634 25.46 5.36 -3.06
C ALA A 634 24.21 6.14 -3.50
N PHE A 635 23.35 5.45 -4.18
CA PHE A 635 22.01 5.91 -4.56
C PHE A 635 20.98 4.94 -3.99
N GLU A 636 20.03 5.48 -3.26
CA GLU A 636 18.93 4.72 -2.67
C GLU A 636 17.60 5.27 -3.16
N LEU A 637 16.64 4.38 -3.40
CA LEU A 637 15.24 4.72 -3.69
C LEU A 637 14.36 3.98 -2.68
N GLY A 638 13.61 4.72 -1.87
CA GLY A 638 12.79 4.16 -0.82
C GLY A 638 11.41 4.80 -0.69
N LEU A 639 10.58 4.19 0.15
CA LEU A 639 9.30 4.75 0.59
C LEU A 639 9.54 5.47 1.93
N GLY A 640 9.39 6.77 1.94
CA GLY A 640 9.66 7.60 3.12
C GLY A 640 11.16 7.87 3.32
N PHE A 641 11.48 8.60 4.39
CA PHE A 641 12.85 8.97 4.73
C PHE A 641 13.25 8.33 6.06
#